data_f5b78b15c8d0b0478228731eacc17a73
#
_entry.id   f5b78b15c8d0b0478228731eacc17a73
#
_cell.length_a   1.000
_cell.length_b   1.000
_cell.length_c   1.000
_cell.angle_alpha   90.00
_cell.angle_beta   90.00
_cell.angle_gamma   90.00
#
_symmetry.space_group_name_H-M   'P 1'
#
loop_
_entity.id
_entity.type
_entity.pdbx_description
1 polymer ?
#
loop_
_entity_poly.entity_id
_entity_poly.type
_entity_poly.pdbx_seq_one_letter_code
_entity_poly.pdbx_strand_id
1 'polypeptide(L)'
;MKIKLLFILLITFQPLVFGANNIPERPLYLDPSQSVQTRVENLMSLMTLKEKVAQMCQYVGLEHMRDAEKNITEEELLNGHARGFYKGLHSTGVERMVTQGEIGSFLHVLTPAEANHLQKLAEKSRLKIPLLIGIDAIHGNGLVSGSTIYPSPIGMASTFAPDLIEQASRQTALEMRVTGSHWAFTPNIEIACDARWGRVGETFGEDPYLVSRMGVASIKGLQTDNLTGLNTVLACAKHLVAGGIANNGTNAGPVELSEGKLRNFFLPPFKAAIQEAKPFTLMPAHNELNGIPCHANKWLMTDIMRNEYGFDGFIVSDWMDMEAISTRHRISENTTDAFFLSVDGGVDMHMHGPVFFDAILKLIKEGKLTEERVNKACAKILEAKFRLGLFENRYVTEAGIKKTVFTKKHQQTALEIARRSIVLLKNESLLPVDTRKFKKILVTGPNANNQSIMGDWVFEQPEKNVSTILEGIKEEASGTQINYVDVGWNMRALDSAKIEEAIQTAKSSDLAIVIVGEDSFRQHWKEKTCGENRDRMDITLWGKQDYLVGSIYKTGVPTIVILINGRPLATRWIAENIPAVIEAWEPGSMGGKAIAEILFGKVNPSGKLPITIPRHVGQISTVYNHKPSQFLHPYIDGDKTPLYPFGYGLSYTSFKYDQLKVNKADYHANEEIEITVNVSNTGERQGEEVVQLYIRDDYSNTTRPVKELKRFQRILLEKGENKVVSFRLNKEDLSYYNHKAEYVLEPGTFTVMVGGSSLDKDLQKVKFNVK
;
A
#
# COMPACT_ATOMS: atom_id res chain seq x y z
N MET A 1 74.68 -38.73 51.72
CA MET A 1 73.33 -39.19 51.85
C MET A 1 72.42 -37.97 51.62
N LYS A 2 71.93 -37.75 50.42
CA LYS A 2 71.07 -36.57 50.04
C LYS A 2 69.67 -37.07 49.75
N ILE A 3 68.75 -36.71 50.58
CA ILE A 3 67.29 -36.99 50.42
C ILE A 3 66.76 -35.98 49.44
N LYS A 4 66.19 -36.43 48.28
CA LYS A 4 65.38 -35.55 47.36
C LYS A 4 63.98 -35.65 47.77
N LEU A 5 63.35 -34.46 48.15
CA LEU A 5 61.97 -34.31 48.33
C LEU A 5 61.27 -34.10 46.95
N LEU A 6 60.34 -34.97 46.65
CA LEU A 6 59.46 -34.86 45.46
C LEU A 6 58.19 -34.08 45.81
N PHE A 7 58.03 -32.89 45.27
CA PHE A 7 56.76 -32.16 45.34
C PHE A 7 55.83 -32.66 44.25
N ILE A 8 54.74 -33.29 44.64
CA ILE A 8 53.60 -33.61 43.74
C ILE A 8 52.66 -32.42 43.73
N LEU A 9 52.56 -31.75 42.57
CA LEU A 9 51.59 -30.69 42.30
C LEU A 9 50.24 -31.35 41.94
N LEU A 10 49.27 -31.33 42.86
CA LEU A 10 47.90 -31.70 42.55
C LEU A 10 47.23 -30.54 41.80
N ILE A 11 47.06 -30.70 40.51
CA ILE A 11 46.21 -29.82 39.72
C ILE A 11 44.76 -30.29 39.88
N THR A 12 43.98 -29.60 40.69
CA THR A 12 42.52 -29.79 40.76
C THR A 12 41.86 -29.19 39.52
N PHE A 13 41.44 -30.05 38.61
CA PHE A 13 40.50 -29.64 37.54
C PHE A 13 39.14 -29.32 38.19
N GLN A 14 38.80 -28.02 38.29
CA GLN A 14 37.44 -27.61 38.51
C GLN A 14 36.72 -27.69 37.16
N PRO A 15 35.57 -28.39 37.06
CA PRO A 15 34.73 -28.31 35.87
C PRO A 15 34.16 -26.90 35.79
N LEU A 16 34.45 -26.20 34.70
CA LEU A 16 33.70 -25.01 34.32
C LEU A 16 32.24 -25.41 34.09
N VAL A 17 31.45 -25.26 35.15
CA VAL A 17 29.98 -25.26 35.02
C VAL A 17 29.67 -23.97 34.27
N PHE A 18 29.25 -24.06 33.03
CA PHE A 18 28.61 -22.99 32.32
C PHE A 18 27.30 -22.69 33.09
N GLY A 19 27.37 -21.75 34.04
CA GLY A 19 26.24 -21.31 34.80
C GLY A 19 25.22 -20.64 33.88
N ALA A 20 23.97 -21.03 34.01
CA ALA A 20 22.86 -20.25 33.54
C ALA A 20 23.09 -18.81 33.97
N ASN A 21 23.16 -17.86 33.02
CA ASN A 21 23.37 -16.45 33.28
C ASN A 21 22.30 -15.98 34.29
N ASN A 22 22.69 -15.76 35.54
CA ASN A 22 21.81 -15.23 36.57
C ASN A 22 21.35 -13.83 36.15
N ILE A 23 20.06 -13.63 35.98
CA ILE A 23 19.48 -12.34 35.72
C ILE A 23 19.65 -11.50 36.98
N PRO A 24 20.28 -10.30 36.95
CA PRO A 24 20.36 -9.39 38.09
C PRO A 24 18.97 -9.08 38.61
N GLU A 25 18.84 -8.75 39.93
CA GLU A 25 17.57 -8.45 40.58
C GLU A 25 16.81 -7.28 39.89
N ARG A 26 17.56 -6.34 39.29
CA ARG A 26 17.05 -5.28 38.35
C ARG A 26 17.98 -5.14 37.14
N PRO A 27 17.74 -5.89 36.06
CA PRO A 27 18.55 -5.74 34.86
C PRO A 27 18.31 -4.39 34.18
N LEU A 28 19.36 -3.80 33.58
CA LEU A 28 19.33 -2.47 32.98
C LEU A 28 18.30 -2.34 31.85
N TYR A 29 17.99 -3.43 31.15
CA TYR A 29 16.99 -3.39 30.07
C TYR A 29 15.56 -3.06 30.56
N LEU A 30 15.26 -3.26 31.85
CA LEU A 30 13.96 -2.92 32.47
C LEU A 30 13.92 -1.49 33.04
N ASP A 31 15.04 -0.77 32.98
CA ASP A 31 15.09 0.62 33.47
C ASP A 31 14.78 1.58 32.27
N PRO A 32 13.61 2.23 32.25
CA PRO A 32 13.21 3.13 31.16
C PRO A 32 14.04 4.42 31.10
N SER A 33 14.86 4.73 32.12
CA SER A 33 15.75 5.90 32.12
C SER A 33 17.02 5.65 31.29
N GLN A 34 17.35 4.39 30.97
CA GLN A 34 18.48 4.03 30.14
C GLN A 34 18.20 4.29 28.67
N SER A 35 19.25 4.55 27.89
CA SER A 35 19.12 4.66 26.43
C SER A 35 18.66 3.34 25.81
N VAL A 36 17.95 3.42 24.69
CA VAL A 36 17.50 2.23 23.94
C VAL A 36 18.69 1.33 23.62
N GLN A 37 19.83 1.91 23.21
CA GLN A 37 21.05 1.17 22.91
C GLN A 37 21.55 0.39 24.13
N THR A 38 21.66 1.03 25.29
CA THR A 38 22.09 0.37 26.55
C THR A 38 21.14 -0.78 26.93
N ARG A 39 19.82 -0.57 26.75
CA ARG A 39 18.80 -1.59 27.05
C ARG A 39 18.93 -2.79 26.10
N VAL A 40 19.11 -2.56 24.79
CA VAL A 40 19.35 -3.62 23.80
C VAL A 40 20.60 -4.42 24.13
N GLU A 41 21.74 -3.76 24.35
CA GLU A 41 23.02 -4.40 24.67
C GLU A 41 22.92 -5.26 25.96
N ASN A 42 22.30 -4.71 27.00
CA ASN A 42 22.11 -5.45 28.25
C ASN A 42 21.21 -6.68 28.04
N LEU A 43 20.04 -6.53 27.35
CA LEU A 43 19.16 -7.66 27.09
C LEU A 43 19.86 -8.73 26.23
N MET A 44 20.53 -8.32 25.16
CA MET A 44 21.29 -9.22 24.27
C MET A 44 22.36 -10.04 25.03
N SER A 45 23.02 -9.44 26.03
CA SER A 45 24.02 -10.14 26.85
C SER A 45 23.42 -11.21 27.76
N LEU A 46 22.15 -11.10 28.11
CA LEU A 46 21.43 -12.06 28.95
C LEU A 46 20.74 -13.18 28.15
N MET A 47 20.55 -12.97 26.83
CA MET A 47 19.86 -13.91 25.96
C MET A 47 20.73 -15.08 25.55
N THR A 48 20.13 -16.27 25.53
CA THR A 48 20.68 -17.44 24.86
C THR A 48 20.53 -17.32 23.35
N LEU A 49 21.29 -18.11 22.58
CA LEU A 49 21.16 -18.15 21.12
C LEU A 49 19.72 -18.50 20.69
N LYS A 50 19.05 -19.46 21.38
CA LYS A 50 17.67 -19.81 21.10
C LYS A 50 16.71 -18.62 21.26
N GLU A 51 16.84 -17.86 22.34
CA GLU A 51 16.01 -16.67 22.59
C GLU A 51 16.26 -15.57 21.54
N LYS A 52 17.47 -15.45 21.01
CA LYS A 52 17.80 -14.52 19.94
C LYS A 52 17.15 -14.94 18.61
N VAL A 53 17.24 -16.22 18.24
CA VAL A 53 16.59 -16.78 17.05
C VAL A 53 15.06 -16.66 17.17
N ALA A 54 14.51 -16.86 18.37
CA ALA A 54 13.07 -16.70 18.64
C ALA A 54 12.56 -15.31 18.31
N GLN A 55 13.36 -14.24 18.49
CA GLN A 55 12.95 -12.89 18.09
C GLN A 55 12.79 -12.73 16.56
N MET A 56 13.46 -13.55 15.78
CA MET A 56 13.37 -13.59 14.31
C MET A 56 12.15 -14.39 13.80
N CYS A 57 11.36 -15.00 14.69
CA CYS A 57 10.23 -15.85 14.35
C CYS A 57 8.90 -15.12 14.54
N GLN A 58 8.05 -15.14 13.50
CA GLN A 58 6.67 -14.67 13.53
C GLN A 58 5.69 -15.82 13.32
N TYR A 59 4.54 -15.75 13.98
CA TYR A 59 3.44 -16.71 13.85
C TYR A 59 2.13 -15.99 13.62
N VAL A 60 1.13 -16.67 13.04
CA VAL A 60 -0.23 -16.11 12.90
C VAL A 60 -0.96 -16.10 14.23
N GLY A 61 -1.95 -15.20 14.39
CA GLY A 61 -2.75 -15.06 15.58
C GLY A 61 -3.46 -16.38 15.97
N LEU A 62 -3.64 -16.59 17.28
CA LEU A 62 -4.22 -17.83 17.82
C LEU A 62 -5.68 -17.99 17.45
N GLU A 63 -6.46 -16.89 17.38
CA GLU A 63 -7.87 -16.96 16.96
C GLU A 63 -7.98 -17.43 15.52
N HIS A 64 -7.09 -16.95 14.65
CA HIS A 64 -6.99 -17.40 13.27
C HIS A 64 -6.66 -18.90 13.17
N MET A 65 -5.73 -19.40 13.98
CA MET A 65 -5.40 -20.82 14.06
C MET A 65 -6.59 -21.63 14.55
N ARG A 66 -7.25 -21.22 15.64
CA ARG A 66 -8.40 -21.91 16.22
C ARG A 66 -9.59 -22.00 15.26
N ASP A 67 -9.81 -20.97 14.45
CA ASP A 67 -10.84 -20.99 13.41
C ASP A 67 -10.51 -21.99 12.29
N ALA A 68 -9.25 -22.05 11.87
CA ALA A 68 -8.79 -23.07 10.94
C ALA A 68 -8.93 -24.49 11.54
N GLU A 69 -8.50 -24.68 12.78
CA GLU A 69 -8.57 -25.97 13.50
C GLU A 69 -9.99 -26.56 13.63
N LYS A 70 -11.03 -25.72 13.70
CA LYS A 70 -12.43 -26.18 13.75
C LYS A 70 -12.87 -26.92 12.49
N ASN A 71 -12.22 -26.67 11.37
CA ASN A 71 -12.66 -27.10 10.04
C ASN A 71 -11.68 -28.06 9.35
N ILE A 72 -10.61 -28.52 10.04
CA ILE A 72 -9.61 -29.43 9.51
C ILE A 72 -9.62 -30.77 10.25
N THR A 73 -9.27 -31.83 9.54
CA THR A 73 -9.03 -33.15 10.12
C THR A 73 -7.61 -33.25 10.69
N GLU A 74 -7.36 -34.25 11.57
CA GLU A 74 -6.01 -34.58 12.05
C GLU A 74 -5.05 -34.89 10.88
N GLU A 75 -5.53 -35.55 9.83
CA GLU A 75 -4.75 -35.85 8.64
C GLU A 75 -4.38 -34.57 7.87
N GLU A 76 -5.30 -33.63 7.71
CA GLU A 76 -5.04 -32.32 7.08
C GLU A 76 -4.07 -31.51 7.92
N LEU A 77 -4.16 -31.52 9.26
CA LEU A 77 -3.21 -30.86 10.14
C LEU A 77 -1.79 -31.43 9.97
N LEU A 78 -1.65 -32.73 9.82
CA LEU A 78 -0.37 -33.43 9.64
C LEU A 78 0.23 -33.16 8.25
N ASN A 79 -0.60 -32.96 7.23
CA ASN A 79 -0.17 -32.82 5.83
C ASN A 79 -0.39 -31.40 5.26
N GLY A 80 -1.03 -30.52 6.03
CA GLY A 80 -1.54 -29.24 5.55
C GLY A 80 -0.47 -28.19 5.21
N HIS A 81 -0.86 -27.28 4.34
CA HIS A 81 -0.13 -26.08 3.98
C HIS A 81 -0.78 -24.86 4.66
N ALA A 82 0.04 -23.94 5.12
CA ALA A 82 -0.32 -22.79 5.92
C ALA A 82 -1.48 -21.94 5.40
N ARG A 83 -2.68 -22.27 5.82
CA ARG A 83 -3.87 -21.41 5.74
C ARG A 83 -4.38 -21.11 7.16
N GLY A 84 -3.48 -20.56 8.00
CA GLY A 84 -3.81 -20.25 9.39
C GLY A 84 -3.54 -21.36 10.39
N PHE A 85 -2.87 -22.44 9.97
CA PHE A 85 -2.39 -23.53 10.84
C PHE A 85 -1.02 -24.03 10.39
N TYR A 86 -0.35 -24.78 11.27
CA TYR A 86 0.98 -25.31 11.02
C TYR A 86 0.96 -26.84 11.13
N LYS A 87 1.74 -27.49 10.26
CA LYS A 87 1.86 -28.95 10.25
C LYS A 87 2.24 -29.46 11.64
N GLY A 88 1.37 -30.30 12.23
CA GLY A 88 1.60 -30.91 13.52
C GLY A 88 1.67 -29.97 14.73
N LEU A 89 1.26 -28.72 14.59
CA LEU A 89 1.32 -27.73 15.66
C LEU A 89 -0.03 -27.03 15.85
N HIS A 90 -0.70 -27.32 16.97
CA HIS A 90 -1.94 -26.67 17.38
C HIS A 90 -1.71 -25.30 18.04
N SER A 91 -2.75 -24.49 18.09
CA SER A 91 -2.75 -23.18 18.78
C SER A 91 -2.29 -23.27 20.24
N THR A 92 -2.65 -24.34 20.96
CA THR A 92 -2.17 -24.61 22.34
C THR A 92 -0.66 -24.87 22.41
N GLY A 93 -0.09 -25.48 21.36
CA GLY A 93 1.36 -25.63 21.22
C GLY A 93 2.05 -24.29 21.06
N VAL A 94 1.48 -23.40 20.25
CA VAL A 94 1.98 -22.03 20.05
C VAL A 94 1.92 -21.24 21.37
N GLU A 95 0.84 -21.33 22.16
CA GLU A 95 0.77 -20.70 23.48
C GLU A 95 1.90 -21.16 24.41
N ARG A 96 2.24 -22.45 24.41
CA ARG A 96 3.36 -22.99 25.17
C ARG A 96 4.68 -22.38 24.71
N MET A 97 4.92 -22.31 23.39
CA MET A 97 6.12 -21.70 22.83
C MET A 97 6.25 -20.24 23.26
N VAL A 98 5.17 -19.47 23.29
CA VAL A 98 5.18 -18.08 23.81
C VAL A 98 5.64 -18.04 25.28
N THR A 99 5.11 -18.93 26.14
CA THR A 99 5.51 -18.99 27.55
C THR A 99 6.97 -19.41 27.74
N GLN A 100 7.54 -20.11 26.79
CA GLN A 100 8.94 -20.52 26.77
C GLN A 100 9.88 -19.45 26.17
N GLY A 101 9.30 -18.38 25.57
CA GLY A 101 10.06 -17.30 24.94
C GLY A 101 10.61 -17.67 23.56
N GLU A 102 9.98 -18.60 22.86
CA GLU A 102 10.38 -19.15 21.56
C GLU A 102 9.74 -18.41 20.36
N ILE A 103 8.93 -17.36 20.61
CA ILE A 103 8.27 -16.54 19.60
C ILE A 103 8.49 -15.06 19.90
N GLY A 104 8.92 -14.30 18.89
CA GLY A 104 9.16 -12.84 19.02
C GLY A 104 8.03 -11.98 18.49
N SER A 105 7.20 -12.48 17.56
CA SER A 105 6.21 -11.70 16.84
C SER A 105 4.97 -12.51 16.46
N PHE A 106 3.85 -11.81 16.31
CA PHE A 106 2.60 -12.35 15.75
C PHE A 106 2.10 -11.51 14.59
N LEU A 107 1.45 -12.16 13.64
CA LEU A 107 0.79 -11.61 12.47
C LEU A 107 -0.72 -11.78 12.61
N HIS A 108 -1.50 -10.74 12.25
CA HIS A 108 -2.96 -10.79 12.22
C HIS A 108 -3.60 -11.22 13.55
N VAL A 109 -3.26 -10.53 14.62
CA VAL A 109 -4.01 -10.58 15.87
C VAL A 109 -5.17 -9.60 15.74
N LEU A 110 -6.40 -10.12 15.66
CA LEU A 110 -7.56 -9.37 15.20
C LEU A 110 -8.36 -8.73 16.34
N THR A 111 -8.13 -9.17 17.59
CA THR A 111 -8.87 -8.65 18.74
C THR A 111 -7.95 -8.13 19.85
N PRO A 112 -8.37 -7.06 20.56
CA PRO A 112 -7.65 -6.57 21.74
C PRO A 112 -7.54 -7.62 22.86
N ALA A 113 -8.51 -8.51 22.97
CA ALA A 113 -8.52 -9.59 23.96
C ALA A 113 -7.38 -10.58 23.69
N GLU A 114 -7.22 -11.00 22.43
CA GLU A 114 -6.13 -11.89 22.02
C GLU A 114 -4.77 -11.20 22.18
N ALA A 115 -4.63 -9.94 21.78
CA ALA A 115 -3.40 -9.18 21.96
C ALA A 115 -2.97 -9.16 23.44
N ASN A 116 -3.89 -8.85 24.35
CA ASN A 116 -3.62 -8.89 25.79
C ASN A 116 -3.32 -10.30 26.31
N HIS A 117 -3.99 -11.33 25.78
CA HIS A 117 -3.73 -12.73 26.15
C HIS A 117 -2.30 -13.14 25.78
N LEU A 118 -1.88 -12.89 24.55
CA LEU A 118 -0.53 -13.18 24.08
C LEU A 118 0.56 -12.45 24.89
N GLN A 119 0.35 -11.20 25.24
CA GLN A 119 1.29 -10.43 26.08
C GLN A 119 1.37 -11.02 27.52
N LYS A 120 0.26 -11.48 28.09
CA LYS A 120 0.25 -12.19 29.40
C LYS A 120 1.00 -13.52 29.34
N LEU A 121 0.94 -14.24 28.22
CA LEU A 121 1.74 -15.46 28.02
C LEU A 121 3.24 -15.12 27.96
N ALA A 122 3.62 -14.09 27.22
CA ALA A 122 5.00 -13.64 27.09
C ALA A 122 5.64 -13.21 28.43
N GLU A 123 4.85 -12.66 29.37
CA GLU A 123 5.32 -12.34 30.74
C GLU A 123 5.77 -13.55 31.55
N LYS A 124 5.34 -14.76 31.19
CA LYS A 124 5.75 -16.00 31.86
C LYS A 124 7.12 -16.48 31.40
N SER A 125 7.64 -15.97 30.28
CA SER A 125 8.98 -16.31 29.78
C SER A 125 10.09 -15.75 30.68
N ARG A 126 11.28 -16.34 30.59
CA ARG A 126 12.44 -16.00 31.45
C ARG A 126 12.82 -14.51 31.41
N LEU A 127 12.82 -13.90 30.22
CA LEU A 127 13.20 -12.49 30.00
C LEU A 127 12.00 -11.57 29.82
N LYS A 128 10.78 -12.09 29.83
CA LYS A 128 9.53 -11.33 29.71
C LYS A 128 9.49 -10.35 28.53
N ILE A 129 10.15 -10.72 27.42
CA ILE A 129 10.24 -9.88 26.22
C ILE A 129 8.82 -9.74 25.63
N PRO A 130 8.31 -8.52 25.42
CA PRO A 130 6.99 -8.34 24.82
C PRO A 130 6.97 -8.78 23.37
N LEU A 131 5.79 -9.23 22.91
CA LEU A 131 5.57 -9.63 21.53
C LEU A 131 5.36 -8.40 20.63
N LEU A 132 5.93 -8.44 19.43
CA LEU A 132 5.64 -7.49 18.37
C LEU A 132 4.46 -8.01 17.56
N ILE A 133 3.39 -7.25 17.43
CA ILE A 133 2.17 -7.65 16.71
C ILE A 133 2.06 -6.82 15.44
N GLY A 134 2.10 -7.52 14.29
CA GLY A 134 1.97 -6.94 12.95
C GLY A 134 0.60 -7.23 12.32
N ILE A 135 0.13 -6.31 11.48
CA ILE A 135 -1.13 -6.44 10.75
C ILE A 135 -1.09 -5.66 9.43
N ASP A 136 -1.81 -6.13 8.42
CA ASP A 136 -1.99 -5.41 7.15
C ASP A 136 -3.03 -4.30 7.31
N ALA A 137 -2.57 -3.14 7.74
CA ALA A 137 -3.37 -1.93 7.90
C ALA A 137 -3.18 -1.01 6.69
N ILE A 138 -3.60 -1.48 5.50
CA ILE A 138 -3.27 -0.87 4.21
C ILE A 138 -3.89 0.54 4.06
N HIS A 139 -5.15 0.72 4.44
CA HIS A 139 -5.84 2.02 4.38
C HIS A 139 -6.81 2.21 5.56
N GLY A 140 -6.30 2.04 6.75
CA GLY A 140 -6.97 1.93 8.02
C GLY A 140 -6.65 0.59 8.66
N ASN A 141 -7.05 0.38 9.91
CA ASN A 141 -6.87 -0.88 10.61
C ASN A 141 -8.00 -1.88 10.22
N GLY A 142 -8.17 -2.13 8.93
CA GLY A 142 -9.35 -2.72 8.32
C GLY A 142 -9.67 -4.15 8.70
N LEU A 143 -8.70 -4.92 9.18
CA LEU A 143 -8.89 -6.28 9.66
C LEU A 143 -9.46 -6.32 11.10
N VAL A 144 -9.50 -5.18 11.80
CA VAL A 144 -10.06 -5.06 13.17
C VAL A 144 -11.42 -4.36 13.09
N SER A 145 -12.45 -5.05 13.60
CA SER A 145 -13.82 -4.54 13.58
C SER A 145 -13.98 -3.23 14.34
N GLY A 146 -14.72 -2.29 13.75
CA GLY A 146 -15.03 -0.97 14.32
C GLY A 146 -14.06 0.12 13.89
N SER A 147 -12.99 -0.20 13.16
CA SER A 147 -11.96 0.74 12.73
C SER A 147 -12.43 1.71 11.64
N THR A 148 -11.73 2.83 11.50
CA THR A 148 -11.95 3.78 10.39
C THR A 148 -11.28 3.25 9.12
N ILE A 149 -12.05 3.15 8.03
CA ILE A 149 -11.53 2.73 6.72
C ILE A 149 -11.49 3.95 5.79
N TYR A 150 -10.28 4.28 5.37
CA TYR A 150 -10.02 5.33 4.38
C TYR A 150 -10.19 4.78 2.96
N PRO A 151 -10.25 5.62 1.92
CA PRO A 151 -10.15 5.15 0.54
C PRO A 151 -8.91 4.26 0.33
N SER A 152 -8.99 3.32 -0.62
CA SER A 152 -7.83 2.50 -1.00
C SER A 152 -6.64 3.37 -1.45
N PRO A 153 -5.40 2.91 -1.37
CA PRO A 153 -4.22 3.71 -1.73
C PRO A 153 -4.28 4.34 -3.12
N ILE A 154 -4.85 3.65 -4.12
CA ILE A 154 -5.07 4.25 -5.45
C ILE A 154 -6.05 5.44 -5.39
N GLY A 155 -7.12 5.33 -4.59
CA GLY A 155 -8.03 6.43 -4.31
C GLY A 155 -7.35 7.55 -3.52
N MET A 156 -6.56 7.23 -2.50
CA MET A 156 -5.75 8.22 -1.78
C MET A 156 -4.81 8.98 -2.71
N ALA A 157 -4.15 8.31 -3.65
CA ALA A 157 -3.25 8.93 -4.62
C ALA A 157 -3.99 9.87 -5.56
N SER A 158 -5.27 9.59 -5.89
CA SER A 158 -6.11 10.48 -6.71
C SER A 158 -6.33 11.86 -6.07
N THR A 159 -6.09 11.99 -4.77
CA THR A 159 -6.17 13.29 -4.08
C THR A 159 -5.01 14.22 -4.42
N PHE A 160 -3.84 13.71 -4.79
CA PHE A 160 -2.60 14.49 -4.88
C PHE A 160 -2.36 15.37 -3.63
N ALA A 161 -2.68 14.85 -2.44
CA ALA A 161 -2.61 15.54 -1.16
C ALA A 161 -1.85 14.69 -0.11
N PRO A 162 -0.51 14.67 -0.14
CA PRO A 162 0.29 13.87 0.80
C PRO A 162 0.01 14.17 2.28
N ASP A 163 -0.31 15.41 2.62
CA ASP A 163 -0.69 15.85 3.96
C ASP A 163 -1.91 15.11 4.53
N LEU A 164 -2.91 14.85 3.69
CA LEU A 164 -4.09 14.04 4.09
C LEU A 164 -3.72 12.57 4.29
N ILE A 165 -2.78 12.04 3.50
CA ILE A 165 -2.30 10.66 3.65
C ILE A 165 -1.51 10.51 4.95
N GLU A 166 -0.66 11.48 5.29
CA GLU A 166 0.04 11.52 6.57
C GLU A 166 -0.96 11.54 7.74
N GLN A 167 -2.01 12.37 7.64
CA GLN A 167 -3.05 12.45 8.66
C GLN A 167 -3.83 11.14 8.81
N ALA A 168 -4.25 10.49 7.71
CA ALA A 168 -4.93 9.19 7.73
C ALA A 168 -4.05 8.11 8.36
N SER A 169 -2.78 8.04 7.97
CA SER A 169 -1.80 7.09 8.50
C SER A 169 -1.53 7.32 9.99
N ARG A 170 -1.50 8.61 10.43
CA ARG A 170 -1.42 8.97 11.85
C ARG A 170 -2.61 8.45 12.64
N GLN A 171 -3.82 8.62 12.11
CA GLN A 171 -5.04 8.15 12.75
C GLN A 171 -5.11 6.61 12.77
N THR A 172 -4.66 5.95 11.70
CA THR A 172 -4.50 4.48 11.63
C THR A 172 -3.57 3.98 12.72
N ALA A 173 -2.40 4.61 12.92
CA ALA A 173 -1.45 4.25 13.97
C ALA A 173 -2.08 4.35 15.38
N LEU A 174 -2.88 5.39 15.63
CA LEU A 174 -3.59 5.56 16.91
C LEU A 174 -4.60 4.43 17.15
N GLU A 175 -5.40 4.07 16.15
CA GLU A 175 -6.37 2.97 16.24
C GLU A 175 -5.67 1.62 16.42
N MET A 176 -4.59 1.37 15.69
CA MET A 176 -3.77 0.17 15.84
C MET A 176 -3.22 0.01 17.25
N ARG A 177 -2.63 1.06 17.80
CA ARG A 177 -2.01 1.02 19.15
C ARG A 177 -3.01 0.66 20.24
N VAL A 178 -4.20 1.26 20.22
CA VAL A 178 -5.23 0.99 21.24
C VAL A 178 -5.93 -0.36 21.05
N THR A 179 -5.79 -0.99 19.88
CA THR A 179 -6.33 -2.32 19.58
C THR A 179 -5.29 -3.43 19.71
N GLY A 180 -4.02 -3.10 20.02
CA GLY A 180 -2.96 -4.06 20.35
C GLY A 180 -1.99 -4.35 19.21
N SER A 181 -2.07 -3.66 18.09
CA SER A 181 -1.12 -3.79 16.98
C SER A 181 -0.03 -2.73 17.05
N HIS A 182 1.21 -3.12 16.70
CA HIS A 182 2.41 -2.30 16.86
C HIS A 182 3.15 -2.06 15.56
N TRP A 183 2.79 -2.77 14.50
CA TRP A 183 3.49 -2.82 13.23
C TRP A 183 2.50 -2.92 12.07
N ALA A 184 2.51 -1.93 11.20
CA ALA A 184 1.71 -1.88 9.99
C ALA A 184 2.53 -2.42 8.80
N PHE A 185 2.02 -3.46 8.10
CA PHE A 185 2.60 -3.90 6.84
C PHE A 185 2.12 -3.00 5.69
N THR A 186 2.46 -1.72 5.79
CA THR A 186 2.11 -0.65 4.83
C THR A 186 3.14 0.49 4.96
N PRO A 187 3.36 1.34 3.93
CA PRO A 187 2.67 1.41 2.65
C PRO A 187 3.19 0.44 1.58
N ASN A 188 2.32 0.06 0.64
CA ASN A 188 2.75 -0.52 -0.61
C ASN A 188 3.19 0.63 -1.55
N ILE A 189 4.50 0.74 -1.78
CA ILE A 189 5.13 1.76 -2.64
C ILE A 189 5.66 1.18 -3.96
N GLU A 190 5.09 0.06 -4.39
CA GLU A 190 5.32 -0.46 -5.73
C GLU A 190 4.65 0.43 -6.78
N ILE A 191 5.23 0.43 -7.96
CA ILE A 191 4.69 1.15 -9.11
C ILE A 191 3.86 0.20 -9.96
N ALA A 192 2.58 0.50 -10.13
CA ALA A 192 1.65 -0.30 -10.90
C ALA A 192 1.69 0.09 -12.38
N CYS A 193 2.20 -0.81 -13.23
CA CYS A 193 2.25 -0.60 -14.68
C CYS A 193 1.33 -1.56 -15.46
N ASP A 194 0.79 -2.59 -14.82
CA ASP A 194 -0.06 -3.60 -15.46
C ASP A 194 -1.43 -3.66 -14.77
N ALA A 195 -2.46 -3.20 -15.47
CA ALA A 195 -3.83 -3.19 -14.96
C ALA A 195 -4.41 -4.60 -14.73
N ARG A 196 -3.78 -5.68 -15.24
CA ARG A 196 -4.19 -7.05 -14.97
C ARG A 196 -3.86 -7.50 -13.55
N TRP A 197 -2.82 -6.91 -12.95
CA TRP A 197 -2.41 -7.22 -11.59
C TRP A 197 -3.49 -6.86 -10.57
N GLY A 198 -3.86 -7.82 -9.71
CA GLY A 198 -4.95 -7.66 -8.75
C GLY A 198 -4.69 -6.61 -7.66
N ARG A 199 -3.42 -6.32 -7.37
CA ARG A 199 -3.01 -5.46 -6.26
C ARG A 199 -2.78 -3.98 -6.65
N VAL A 200 -3.20 -3.55 -7.84
CA VAL A 200 -3.10 -2.14 -8.26
C VAL A 200 -3.74 -1.20 -7.22
N GLY A 201 -4.91 -1.57 -6.68
CA GLY A 201 -5.63 -0.80 -5.66
C GLY A 201 -4.87 -0.57 -4.36
N GLU A 202 -3.92 -1.46 -4.03
CA GLU A 202 -3.04 -1.32 -2.85
C GLU A 202 -1.89 -0.32 -3.06
N THR A 203 -1.69 0.19 -4.28
CA THR A 203 -0.58 1.07 -4.65
C THR A 203 -1.02 2.52 -4.82
N PHE A 204 -0.07 3.43 -4.87
CA PHE A 204 -0.33 4.84 -5.19
C PHE A 204 -0.25 5.14 -6.70
N GLY A 205 -0.32 4.13 -7.57
CA GLY A 205 -0.39 4.29 -9.03
C GLY A 205 0.90 4.06 -9.79
N GLU A 206 1.01 4.68 -10.97
CA GLU A 206 2.06 4.38 -11.95
C GLU A 206 3.27 5.33 -11.92
N ASP A 207 3.18 6.44 -11.20
CA ASP A 207 4.21 7.49 -11.26
C ASP A 207 5.19 7.42 -10.10
N PRO A 208 6.53 7.34 -10.36
CA PRO A 208 7.54 7.25 -9.32
C PRO A 208 7.55 8.41 -8.32
N TYR A 209 7.30 9.64 -8.79
CA TYR A 209 7.30 10.82 -7.92
C TYR A 209 6.06 10.86 -7.03
N LEU A 210 4.86 10.62 -7.58
CA LEU A 210 3.61 10.56 -6.82
C LEU A 210 3.67 9.46 -5.76
N VAL A 211 4.07 8.23 -6.15
CA VAL A 211 4.23 7.10 -5.23
C VAL A 211 5.23 7.44 -4.12
N SER A 212 6.35 8.10 -4.45
CA SER A 212 7.34 8.55 -3.46
C SER A 212 6.73 9.52 -2.45
N ARG A 213 5.99 10.53 -2.91
CA ARG A 213 5.39 11.53 -2.01
C ARG A 213 4.33 10.93 -1.10
N MET A 214 3.46 10.07 -1.63
CA MET A 214 2.43 9.37 -0.86
C MET A 214 3.03 8.37 0.13
N GLY A 215 4.04 7.60 -0.30
CA GLY A 215 4.75 6.65 0.54
C GLY A 215 5.47 7.31 1.72
N VAL A 216 6.20 8.41 1.45
CA VAL A 216 6.87 9.20 2.51
C VAL A 216 5.86 9.74 3.52
N ALA A 217 4.73 10.30 3.05
CA ALA A 217 3.67 10.81 3.91
C ALA A 217 3.06 9.70 4.78
N SER A 218 2.77 8.54 4.19
CA SER A 218 2.22 7.40 4.93
C SER A 218 3.17 6.93 6.04
N ILE A 219 4.46 6.76 5.74
CA ILE A 219 5.46 6.34 6.73
C ILE A 219 5.58 7.36 7.86
N LYS A 220 5.66 8.65 7.55
CA LYS A 220 5.71 9.73 8.57
C LYS A 220 4.45 9.74 9.43
N GLY A 221 3.29 9.52 8.85
CA GLY A 221 2.04 9.37 9.57
C GLY A 221 2.08 8.20 10.56
N LEU A 222 2.53 7.04 10.17
CA LEU A 222 2.62 5.84 11.03
C LEU A 222 3.67 5.97 12.14
N GLN A 223 4.90 6.38 11.79
CA GLN A 223 6.05 6.35 12.71
C GLN A 223 6.28 7.65 13.46
N THR A 224 5.83 8.82 12.96
CA THR A 224 6.33 10.14 13.35
C THR A 224 7.86 10.28 13.16
N ASP A 225 8.43 11.39 13.59
CA ASP A 225 9.87 11.64 13.38
C ASP A 225 10.77 10.69 14.19
N ASN A 226 10.30 10.21 15.34
CA ASN A 226 11.16 9.55 16.33
C ASN A 226 10.79 8.10 16.65
N LEU A 227 9.70 7.57 16.09
CA LEU A 227 9.19 6.23 16.44
C LEU A 227 9.17 5.99 17.97
N THR A 228 8.83 7.01 18.75
CA THR A 228 8.82 6.93 20.20
C THR A 228 7.42 7.16 20.77
N GLY A 229 7.04 6.32 21.72
CA GLY A 229 5.83 6.51 22.50
C GLY A 229 4.63 5.69 22.04
N LEU A 230 3.49 5.94 22.71
CA LEU A 230 2.27 5.13 22.60
C LEU A 230 1.41 5.42 21.36
N ASN A 231 1.81 6.40 20.55
CA ASN A 231 1.01 6.89 19.43
C ASN A 231 1.62 6.54 18.07
N THR A 232 2.62 5.68 18.03
CA THR A 232 3.35 5.31 16.81
C THR A 232 3.35 3.80 16.58
N VAL A 233 3.42 3.37 15.34
CA VAL A 233 3.63 1.98 14.93
C VAL A 233 4.78 1.90 13.95
N LEU A 234 5.41 0.74 13.80
CA LEU A 234 6.37 0.51 12.71
C LEU A 234 5.63 0.60 11.38
N ALA A 235 6.21 1.28 10.41
CA ALA A 235 5.83 1.20 9.01
C ALA A 235 6.67 0.14 8.30
N CYS A 236 6.11 -0.49 7.28
CA CYS A 236 6.80 -1.44 6.42
C CYS A 236 6.68 -1.01 4.97
N ALA A 237 7.73 -0.42 4.40
CA ALA A 237 7.72 -0.10 2.99
C ALA A 237 7.85 -1.39 2.16
N LYS A 238 6.85 -1.65 1.31
CA LYS A 238 6.72 -2.90 0.56
C LYS A 238 6.19 -2.67 -0.86
N HIS A 239 6.29 -3.62 -1.77
CA HIS A 239 7.15 -4.81 -1.73
C HIS A 239 8.39 -4.53 -2.58
N LEU A 240 9.55 -4.83 -2.09
CA LEU A 240 10.82 -4.58 -2.75
C LEU A 240 11.15 -5.80 -3.66
N VAL A 241 10.93 -5.76 -5.00
CA VAL A 241 10.60 -4.64 -5.88
C VAL A 241 9.90 -5.11 -7.17
N ALA A 242 9.14 -4.21 -7.77
CA ALA A 242 8.64 -4.30 -9.14
C ALA A 242 7.59 -5.40 -9.43
N GLY A 243 6.84 -5.88 -8.42
CA GLY A 243 5.73 -6.81 -8.63
C GLY A 243 4.62 -6.26 -9.54
N GLY A 244 4.44 -4.92 -9.59
CA GLY A 244 3.45 -4.26 -10.45
C GLY A 244 3.75 -4.26 -11.94
N ILE A 245 4.84 -4.92 -12.40
CA ILE A 245 5.17 -5.14 -13.82
C ILE A 245 5.52 -6.61 -14.10
N ALA A 246 5.16 -7.52 -13.20
CA ALA A 246 5.42 -8.93 -13.38
C ALA A 246 4.86 -9.47 -14.73
N ASN A 247 5.54 -10.45 -15.29
CA ASN A 247 5.13 -11.04 -16.56
C ASN A 247 3.67 -11.50 -16.52
N ASN A 248 2.92 -11.20 -17.57
CA ASN A 248 1.49 -11.45 -17.70
C ASN A 248 0.58 -10.73 -16.68
N GLY A 249 1.10 -9.78 -15.91
CA GLY A 249 0.35 -9.11 -14.86
C GLY A 249 -0.06 -10.01 -13.70
N THR A 250 0.67 -11.11 -13.48
CA THR A 250 0.35 -12.09 -12.44
C THR A 250 1.12 -11.81 -11.15
N ASN A 251 0.43 -11.91 -10.02
CA ASN A 251 1.06 -11.76 -8.70
C ASN A 251 2.19 -12.79 -8.53
N ALA A 252 3.35 -12.36 -8.04
CA ALA A 252 4.57 -13.18 -7.90
C ALA A 252 5.17 -13.70 -9.23
N GLY A 253 4.76 -13.19 -10.39
CA GLY A 253 5.36 -13.52 -11.68
C GLY A 253 6.77 -12.98 -11.83
N PRO A 254 7.63 -13.57 -12.71
CA PRO A 254 9.01 -13.12 -12.90
C PRO A 254 9.09 -11.71 -13.48
N VAL A 255 10.16 -10.99 -13.13
CA VAL A 255 10.43 -9.63 -13.59
C VAL A 255 11.84 -9.55 -14.17
N GLU A 256 11.92 -9.09 -15.43
CA GLU A 256 13.18 -8.86 -16.15
C GLU A 256 13.33 -7.37 -16.44
N LEU A 257 14.30 -6.71 -15.81
CA LEU A 257 14.53 -5.27 -15.92
C LEU A 257 16.03 -4.96 -16.05
N SER A 258 16.36 -4.01 -16.93
CA SER A 258 17.70 -3.43 -16.88
C SER A 258 17.90 -2.66 -15.57
N GLU A 259 19.13 -2.62 -15.05
CA GLU A 259 19.45 -1.84 -13.84
C GLU A 259 19.08 -0.36 -13.99
N GLY A 260 19.32 0.23 -15.17
CA GLY A 260 18.92 1.62 -15.46
C GLY A 260 17.40 1.84 -15.32
N LYS A 261 16.56 0.92 -15.82
CA LYS A 261 15.10 1.01 -15.65
C LYS A 261 14.71 0.81 -14.18
N LEU A 262 15.33 -0.14 -13.50
CA LEU A 262 15.08 -0.40 -12.07
C LEU A 262 15.38 0.86 -11.23
N ARG A 263 16.56 1.48 -11.41
CA ARG A 263 17.01 2.64 -10.65
C ARG A 263 16.27 3.94 -10.99
N ASN A 264 15.87 4.12 -12.25
CA ASN A 264 15.14 5.34 -12.68
C ASN A 264 13.64 5.28 -12.39
N PHE A 265 13.06 4.09 -12.23
CA PHE A 265 11.61 3.95 -12.22
C PHE A 265 11.08 3.24 -10.97
N PHE A 266 11.63 2.07 -10.60
CA PHE A 266 11.04 1.25 -9.53
C PHE A 266 11.68 1.49 -8.15
N LEU A 267 12.94 1.91 -8.07
CA LEU A 267 13.61 2.18 -6.81
C LEU A 267 13.42 3.60 -6.22
N PRO A 268 13.04 4.65 -6.98
CA PRO A 268 12.87 5.99 -6.42
C PRO A 268 11.93 6.07 -5.20
N PRO A 269 10.78 5.35 -5.14
CA PRO A 269 9.94 5.36 -3.95
C PRO A 269 10.63 4.80 -2.71
N PHE A 270 11.42 3.72 -2.85
CA PHE A 270 12.18 3.13 -1.74
C PHE A 270 13.31 4.05 -1.28
N LYS A 271 14.02 4.69 -2.24
CA LYS A 271 15.05 5.68 -1.93
C LYS A 271 14.47 6.85 -1.13
N ALA A 272 13.38 7.43 -1.62
CA ALA A 272 12.70 8.54 -0.94
C ALA A 272 12.18 8.11 0.45
N ALA A 273 11.56 6.94 0.57
CA ALA A 273 11.11 6.39 1.84
C ALA A 273 12.25 6.29 2.85
N ILE A 274 13.38 5.68 2.47
CA ILE A 274 14.54 5.47 3.36
C ILE A 274 15.19 6.80 3.76
N GLN A 275 15.40 7.72 2.81
CA GLN A 275 16.15 8.94 3.05
C GLN A 275 15.32 10.03 3.75
N GLU A 276 14.00 10.11 3.48
CA GLU A 276 13.14 11.18 3.96
C GLU A 276 12.22 10.79 5.13
N ALA A 277 11.79 9.50 5.19
CA ALA A 277 10.85 9.04 6.21
C ALA A 277 11.39 7.94 7.12
N LYS A 278 12.50 7.28 6.74
CA LYS A 278 13.24 6.29 7.54
C LYS A 278 12.33 5.16 8.08
N PRO A 279 11.65 4.39 7.19
CA PRO A 279 10.84 3.25 7.64
C PRO A 279 11.69 2.31 8.48
N PHE A 280 11.13 1.81 9.58
CA PHE A 280 11.88 0.88 10.43
C PHE A 280 11.91 -0.54 9.86
N THR A 281 11.01 -0.85 8.92
CA THR A 281 10.98 -2.15 8.25
C THR A 281 10.79 -2.04 6.75
N LEU A 282 11.36 -3.02 6.04
CA LEU A 282 11.12 -3.28 4.62
C LEU A 282 10.64 -4.73 4.45
N MET A 283 9.92 -4.99 3.35
CA MET A 283 9.48 -6.32 2.96
C MET A 283 9.80 -6.55 1.48
N PRO A 284 10.57 -7.61 1.11
CA PRO A 284 10.81 -7.97 -0.27
C PRO A 284 9.54 -8.43 -0.98
N ALA A 285 9.51 -8.38 -2.31
CA ALA A 285 8.39 -8.79 -3.12
C ALA A 285 8.37 -10.31 -3.36
N HIS A 286 7.17 -10.84 -3.66
CA HIS A 286 6.97 -12.27 -3.95
C HIS A 286 7.70 -12.78 -5.21
N ASN A 287 8.02 -11.87 -6.13
CA ASN A 287 8.61 -12.20 -7.44
C ASN A 287 10.14 -12.39 -7.37
N GLU A 288 10.67 -12.91 -8.45
CA GLU A 288 12.09 -12.84 -8.76
C GLU A 288 12.40 -11.62 -9.64
N LEU A 289 13.57 -11.05 -9.45
CA LEU A 289 14.12 -9.98 -10.28
C LEU A 289 15.35 -10.50 -11.01
N ASN A 290 15.29 -10.52 -12.36
CA ASN A 290 16.37 -11.01 -13.22
C ASN A 290 16.86 -12.42 -12.79
N GLY A 291 15.93 -13.33 -12.50
CA GLY A 291 16.17 -14.70 -12.13
C GLY A 291 16.57 -14.94 -10.66
N ILE A 292 16.61 -13.89 -9.82
CA ILE A 292 16.92 -14.01 -8.39
C ILE A 292 15.68 -13.63 -7.56
N PRO A 293 15.11 -14.55 -6.76
CA PRO A 293 14.01 -14.22 -5.84
C PRO A 293 14.37 -13.03 -4.97
N CYS A 294 13.45 -12.06 -4.83
CA CYS A 294 13.72 -10.85 -4.05
C CYS A 294 14.13 -11.16 -2.60
N HIS A 295 13.60 -12.26 -2.03
CA HIS A 295 13.94 -12.75 -0.68
C HIS A 295 15.32 -13.41 -0.56
N ALA A 296 16.03 -13.66 -1.67
CA ALA A 296 17.42 -14.15 -1.71
C ALA A 296 18.38 -13.13 -2.35
N ASN A 297 17.86 -11.96 -2.75
CA ASN A 297 18.63 -10.99 -3.52
C ASN A 297 19.48 -10.07 -2.60
N LYS A 298 20.70 -10.52 -2.29
CA LYS A 298 21.64 -9.78 -1.44
C LYS A 298 22.01 -8.41 -2.02
N TRP A 299 22.22 -8.34 -3.34
CA TRP A 299 22.50 -7.07 -4.02
C TRP A 299 21.37 -6.05 -3.78
N LEU A 300 20.12 -6.48 -3.88
CA LEU A 300 18.97 -5.58 -3.67
C LEU A 300 18.83 -5.16 -2.19
N MET A 301 18.83 -6.13 -1.26
CA MET A 301 18.55 -5.86 0.15
C MET A 301 19.74 -5.27 0.91
N THR A 302 20.95 -5.76 0.62
CA THR A 302 22.16 -5.35 1.34
C THR A 302 22.87 -4.23 0.62
N ASP A 303 23.24 -4.42 -0.67
CA ASP A 303 24.12 -3.45 -1.34
C ASP A 303 23.35 -2.17 -1.69
N ILE A 304 22.14 -2.27 -2.24
CA ILE A 304 21.35 -1.07 -2.57
C ILE A 304 20.66 -0.50 -1.31
N MET A 305 19.81 -1.28 -0.62
CA MET A 305 18.99 -0.69 0.45
C MET A 305 19.82 -0.27 1.65
N ARG A 306 20.71 -1.14 2.17
CA ARG A 306 21.49 -0.82 3.36
C ARG A 306 22.71 0.04 3.04
N ASN A 307 23.55 -0.39 2.09
CA ASN A 307 24.85 0.26 1.86
C ASN A 307 24.73 1.54 1.05
N GLU A 308 23.91 1.57 -0.02
CA GLU A 308 23.76 2.74 -0.90
C GLU A 308 22.73 3.73 -0.38
N TYR A 309 21.51 3.27 0.04
CA TYR A 309 20.43 4.17 0.47
C TYR A 309 20.43 4.46 1.97
N GLY A 310 21.14 3.65 2.78
CA GLY A 310 21.31 3.87 4.21
C GLY A 310 20.18 3.31 5.08
N PHE A 311 19.51 2.23 4.64
CA PHE A 311 18.47 1.58 5.45
C PHE A 311 19.05 0.97 6.72
N ASP A 312 18.59 1.42 7.89
CA ASP A 312 19.07 1.00 9.22
C ASP A 312 17.98 0.34 10.09
N GLY A 313 17.00 -0.29 9.48
CA GLY A 313 15.97 -1.08 10.16
C GLY A 313 16.18 -2.58 10.01
N PHE A 314 15.09 -3.35 10.15
CA PHE A 314 15.09 -4.78 9.86
C PHE A 314 14.18 -5.13 8.67
N ILE A 315 14.51 -6.22 7.96
CA ILE A 315 13.77 -6.73 6.81
C ILE A 315 12.98 -7.96 7.25
N VAL A 316 11.66 -7.94 7.05
CA VAL A 316 10.79 -9.09 7.25
C VAL A 316 10.49 -9.75 5.91
N SER A 317 10.39 -11.08 5.87
CA SER A 317 9.91 -11.75 4.66
C SER A 317 8.41 -11.50 4.44
N ASP A 318 7.94 -11.72 3.22
CA ASP A 318 6.51 -11.86 2.95
C ASP A 318 6.06 -13.30 3.25
N TRP A 319 4.74 -13.57 3.10
CA TRP A 319 4.05 -14.79 3.48
C TRP A 319 4.69 -16.03 2.86
N MET A 320 5.45 -16.79 3.67
CA MET A 320 6.15 -18.03 3.31
C MET A 320 7.10 -17.92 2.10
N ASP A 321 7.58 -16.73 1.78
CA ASP A 321 8.44 -16.54 0.59
C ASP A 321 9.89 -17.01 0.80
N MET A 322 10.31 -17.17 2.05
CA MET A 322 11.60 -17.82 2.30
C MET A 322 11.55 -19.31 1.89
N GLU A 323 10.45 -20.00 2.19
CA GLU A 323 10.19 -21.37 1.73
C GLU A 323 10.01 -21.43 0.20
N ALA A 324 9.41 -20.39 -0.37
CA ALA A 324 9.19 -20.29 -1.81
C ALA A 324 10.48 -20.27 -2.63
N ILE A 325 11.62 -19.87 -2.04
CA ILE A 325 12.95 -19.96 -2.67
C ILE A 325 13.26 -21.40 -3.13
N SER A 326 12.87 -22.40 -2.32
CA SER A 326 12.99 -23.82 -2.67
C SER A 326 11.76 -24.32 -3.45
N THR A 327 10.56 -24.07 -2.95
CA THR A 327 9.34 -24.74 -3.44
C THR A 327 8.81 -24.14 -4.76
N ARG A 328 8.97 -22.84 -4.97
CA ARG A 328 8.49 -22.11 -6.16
C ARG A 328 9.64 -21.77 -7.11
N HIS A 329 10.64 -21.06 -6.61
CA HIS A 329 11.74 -20.55 -7.44
C HIS A 329 12.85 -21.59 -7.72
N ARG A 330 12.94 -22.65 -6.90
CA ARG A 330 13.83 -23.80 -7.10
C ARG A 330 15.32 -23.46 -7.23
N ILE A 331 15.78 -22.42 -6.52
CA ILE A 331 17.21 -22.07 -6.45
C ILE A 331 17.90 -22.68 -5.23
N SER A 332 17.19 -23.43 -4.41
CA SER A 332 17.76 -24.30 -3.37
C SER A 332 17.05 -25.65 -3.35
N GLU A 333 17.76 -26.71 -2.96
CA GLU A 333 17.24 -28.07 -2.95
C GLU A 333 16.25 -28.33 -1.78
N ASN A 334 16.39 -27.56 -0.71
CA ASN A 334 15.59 -27.73 0.50
C ASN A 334 15.35 -26.40 1.23
N THR A 335 14.38 -26.41 2.14
CA THR A 335 13.97 -25.21 2.88
C THR A 335 15.05 -24.68 3.82
N THR A 336 15.92 -25.54 4.39
CA THR A 336 17.02 -25.05 5.26
C THR A 336 18.01 -24.18 4.48
N ASP A 337 18.39 -24.60 3.28
CA ASP A 337 19.29 -23.81 2.42
C ASP A 337 18.57 -22.56 1.88
N ALA A 338 17.25 -22.62 1.65
CA ALA A 338 16.43 -21.45 1.32
C ALA A 338 16.47 -20.40 2.43
N PHE A 339 16.31 -20.79 3.68
CA PHE A 339 16.46 -19.90 4.84
C PHE A 339 17.87 -19.30 4.94
N PHE A 340 18.90 -20.10 4.66
CA PHE A 340 20.27 -19.59 4.60
C PHE A 340 20.40 -18.47 3.56
N LEU A 341 19.97 -18.71 2.31
CA LEU A 341 20.05 -17.72 1.24
C LEU A 341 19.34 -16.42 1.60
N SER A 342 18.17 -16.54 2.23
CA SER A 342 17.37 -15.40 2.62
C SER A 342 18.00 -14.58 3.76
N VAL A 343 18.47 -15.26 4.83
CA VAL A 343 19.09 -14.60 5.98
C VAL A 343 20.44 -13.99 5.61
N ASP A 344 21.28 -14.69 4.82
CA ASP A 344 22.54 -14.15 4.30
C ASP A 344 22.29 -12.96 3.34
N GLY A 345 21.20 -13.02 2.56
CA GLY A 345 20.76 -11.97 1.66
C GLY A 345 20.35 -10.68 2.36
N GLY A 346 19.90 -10.76 3.62
CA GLY A 346 19.55 -9.58 4.40
C GLY A 346 18.24 -9.64 5.16
N VAL A 347 17.43 -10.70 5.02
CA VAL A 347 16.16 -10.86 5.77
C VAL A 347 16.46 -11.13 7.25
N ASP A 348 15.79 -10.39 8.14
CA ASP A 348 16.01 -10.43 9.59
C ASP A 348 14.89 -11.15 10.35
N MET A 349 13.68 -11.23 9.78
CA MET A 349 12.53 -11.88 10.42
C MET A 349 11.76 -12.72 9.40
N HIS A 350 11.42 -13.93 9.80
CA HIS A 350 10.64 -14.88 9.00
C HIS A 350 9.14 -14.70 9.20
N MET A 351 8.40 -14.48 8.16
CA MET A 351 6.94 -14.55 8.11
C MET A 351 6.58 -15.81 7.31
N HIS A 352 6.13 -16.89 7.88
CA HIS A 352 5.88 -17.22 9.27
C HIS A 352 5.98 -18.74 9.48
N GLY A 353 6.08 -19.19 10.75
CA GLY A 353 5.90 -20.61 11.12
C GLY A 353 7.11 -21.27 11.80
N PRO A 354 6.94 -22.56 12.20
CA PRO A 354 7.85 -23.20 13.14
C PRO A 354 9.20 -23.67 12.56
N VAL A 355 9.26 -23.99 11.27
CA VAL A 355 10.42 -24.67 10.67
C VAL A 355 11.69 -23.83 10.67
N PHE A 356 11.55 -22.52 10.61
CA PHE A 356 12.64 -21.54 10.56
C PHE A 356 13.54 -21.62 11.80
N PHE A 357 12.97 -21.72 12.99
CA PHE A 357 13.71 -21.72 14.26
C PHE A 357 14.79 -22.80 14.31
N ASP A 358 14.40 -24.07 14.08
CA ASP A 358 15.33 -25.21 14.12
C ASP A 358 16.33 -25.15 12.97
N ALA A 359 15.91 -24.68 11.79
CA ALA A 359 16.79 -24.53 10.64
C ALA A 359 17.93 -23.54 10.91
N ILE A 360 17.64 -22.38 11.50
CA ILE A 360 18.67 -21.39 11.84
C ILE A 360 19.65 -21.95 12.89
N LEU A 361 19.17 -22.61 13.93
CA LEU A 361 20.03 -23.24 14.94
C LEU A 361 20.95 -24.30 14.31
N LYS A 362 20.43 -25.10 13.36
CA LYS A 362 21.20 -26.07 12.60
C LYS A 362 22.28 -25.41 11.76
N LEU A 363 21.94 -24.37 11.00
CA LEU A 363 22.89 -23.63 10.14
C LEU A 363 24.06 -23.02 10.94
N ILE A 364 23.75 -22.50 12.14
CA ILE A 364 24.80 -21.97 13.04
C ILE A 364 25.70 -23.09 13.54
N LYS A 365 25.12 -24.22 13.99
CA LYS A 365 25.87 -25.39 14.45
C LYS A 365 26.79 -25.97 13.36
N GLU A 366 26.36 -25.92 12.11
CA GLU A 366 27.11 -26.35 10.93
C GLU A 366 28.16 -25.32 10.46
N GLY A 367 28.18 -24.12 11.08
CA GLY A 367 29.09 -23.03 10.70
C GLY A 367 28.76 -22.33 9.38
N LYS A 368 27.60 -22.61 8.80
CA LYS A 368 27.10 -21.95 7.58
C LYS A 368 26.61 -20.52 7.84
N LEU A 369 25.93 -20.30 8.98
CA LEU A 369 25.48 -18.99 9.42
C LEU A 369 26.19 -18.58 10.70
N THR A 370 26.56 -17.31 10.84
CA THR A 370 27.27 -16.80 12.03
C THR A 370 26.27 -16.34 13.11
N GLU A 371 26.64 -16.50 14.40
CA GLU A 371 25.86 -15.89 15.50
C GLU A 371 25.81 -14.36 15.38
N GLU A 372 26.85 -13.73 14.81
CA GLU A 372 26.86 -12.28 14.59
C GLU A 372 25.72 -11.82 13.68
N ARG A 373 25.38 -12.58 12.61
CA ARG A 373 24.24 -12.27 11.74
C ARG A 373 22.93 -12.33 12.50
N VAL A 374 22.74 -13.33 13.36
CA VAL A 374 21.56 -13.46 14.23
C VAL A 374 21.53 -12.31 15.25
N ASN A 375 22.68 -11.96 15.84
CA ASN A 375 22.77 -10.86 16.79
C ASN A 375 22.35 -9.52 16.15
N LYS A 376 22.78 -9.24 14.92
CA LYS A 376 22.37 -8.03 14.17
C LYS A 376 20.86 -7.97 13.96
N ALA A 377 20.23 -9.07 13.52
CA ALA A 377 18.80 -9.16 13.31
C ALA A 377 18.02 -8.96 14.63
N CYS A 378 18.38 -9.74 15.66
CA CYS A 378 17.74 -9.68 16.98
C CYS A 378 17.85 -8.29 17.61
N ALA A 379 19.01 -7.64 17.53
CA ALA A 379 19.22 -6.30 18.11
C ALA A 379 18.28 -5.27 17.50
N LYS A 380 18.06 -5.27 16.17
CA LYS A 380 17.13 -4.35 15.50
C LYS A 380 15.67 -4.61 15.87
N ILE A 381 15.29 -5.87 16.03
CA ILE A 381 13.93 -6.24 16.47
C ILE A 381 13.70 -5.79 17.92
N LEU A 382 14.69 -5.97 18.81
CA LEU A 382 14.61 -5.49 20.18
C LEU A 382 14.59 -3.95 20.26
N GLU A 383 15.40 -3.28 19.44
CA GLU A 383 15.39 -1.81 19.31
C GLU A 383 13.97 -1.31 18.98
N ALA A 384 13.28 -1.94 18.02
CA ALA A 384 11.90 -1.63 17.70
C ALA A 384 10.96 -1.75 18.91
N LYS A 385 11.05 -2.85 19.66
CA LYS A 385 10.24 -3.10 20.86
C LYS A 385 10.46 -2.05 21.96
N PHE A 386 11.72 -1.63 22.17
CA PHE A 386 12.04 -0.58 23.13
C PHE A 386 11.55 0.80 22.66
N ARG A 387 11.78 1.17 21.41
CA ARG A 387 11.30 2.46 20.85
C ARG A 387 9.78 2.58 20.93
N LEU A 388 9.04 1.51 20.67
CA LEU A 388 7.59 1.46 20.79
C LEU A 388 7.08 1.47 22.25
N GLY A 389 7.97 1.39 23.24
CA GLY A 389 7.61 1.37 24.66
C GLY A 389 6.85 0.11 25.11
N LEU A 390 7.06 -1.04 24.41
CA LEU A 390 6.31 -2.27 24.69
C LEU A 390 6.68 -2.91 26.03
N PHE A 391 7.88 -2.68 26.54
CA PHE A 391 8.29 -3.16 27.86
C PHE A 391 7.52 -2.48 29.00
N GLU A 392 7.14 -1.21 28.83
CA GLU A 392 6.40 -0.39 29.77
C GLU A 392 4.87 -0.48 29.56
N ASN A 393 4.43 -0.60 28.30
CA ASN A 393 3.02 -0.44 27.90
C ASN A 393 2.60 -1.52 26.89
N ARG A 394 2.50 -2.75 27.35
CA ARG A 394 2.17 -3.90 26.49
C ARG A 394 0.67 -4.22 26.37
N TYR A 395 -0.15 -3.66 27.27
CA TYR A 395 -1.57 -3.96 27.33
C TYR A 395 -2.43 -2.81 26.80
N VAL A 396 -3.56 -3.18 26.23
CA VAL A 396 -4.59 -2.24 25.76
C VAL A 396 -5.84 -2.30 26.64
N THR A 397 -6.63 -1.22 26.63
CA THR A 397 -7.82 -1.09 27.48
C THR A 397 -9.04 -0.69 26.68
N GLU A 398 -10.23 -1.13 27.12
CA GLU A 398 -11.50 -0.74 26.49
C GLU A 398 -11.72 0.78 26.49
N ALA A 399 -11.29 1.47 27.55
CA ALA A 399 -11.40 2.93 27.63
C ALA A 399 -10.58 3.62 26.54
N GLY A 400 -9.36 3.12 26.27
CA GLY A 400 -8.52 3.60 25.17
C GLY A 400 -9.18 3.39 23.80
N ILE A 401 -9.75 2.21 23.57
CA ILE A 401 -10.45 1.88 22.33
C ILE A 401 -11.64 2.83 22.09
N LYS A 402 -12.54 2.95 23.06
CA LYS A 402 -13.72 3.85 22.99
C LYS A 402 -13.37 5.31 22.73
N LYS A 403 -12.22 5.76 23.24
CA LYS A 403 -11.74 7.14 23.08
C LYS A 403 -11.14 7.40 21.70
N THR A 404 -10.56 6.39 21.05
CA THR A 404 -9.66 6.58 19.91
C THR A 404 -10.23 6.05 18.60
N VAL A 405 -10.94 4.90 18.63
CA VAL A 405 -11.40 4.22 17.41
C VAL A 405 -12.64 4.89 16.85
N PHE A 406 -12.67 5.07 15.52
CA PHE A 406 -13.77 5.63 14.74
C PHE A 406 -14.34 6.96 15.28
N THR A 407 -13.46 7.86 15.73
CA THR A 407 -13.85 9.17 16.23
C THR A 407 -14.46 10.04 15.11
N LYS A 408 -15.22 11.07 15.48
CA LYS A 408 -15.74 12.05 14.52
C LYS A 408 -14.62 12.68 13.67
N LYS A 409 -13.43 12.93 14.29
CA LYS A 409 -12.28 13.45 13.57
C LYS A 409 -11.78 12.47 12.51
N HIS A 410 -11.72 11.17 12.82
CA HIS A 410 -11.30 10.13 11.87
C HIS A 410 -12.30 10.00 10.73
N GLN A 411 -13.61 10.00 11.04
CA GLN A 411 -14.68 10.00 10.02
C GLN A 411 -14.60 11.22 9.10
N GLN A 412 -14.32 12.41 9.65
CA GLN A 412 -14.14 13.63 8.84
C GLN A 412 -12.94 13.54 7.90
N THR A 413 -11.81 12.99 8.37
CA THR A 413 -10.63 12.76 7.52
C THR A 413 -10.95 11.74 6.42
N ALA A 414 -11.63 10.63 6.74
CA ALA A 414 -12.04 9.64 5.75
C ALA A 414 -12.99 10.24 4.69
N LEU A 415 -13.96 11.06 5.11
CA LEU A 415 -14.88 11.78 4.21
C LEU A 415 -14.11 12.76 3.31
N GLU A 416 -13.18 13.53 3.86
CA GLU A 416 -12.43 14.53 3.10
C GLU A 416 -11.53 13.88 2.06
N ILE A 417 -10.85 12.77 2.40
CA ILE A 417 -10.07 12.01 1.43
C ILE A 417 -10.99 11.42 0.35
N ALA A 418 -12.13 10.84 0.73
CA ALA A 418 -13.09 10.28 -0.22
C ALA A 418 -13.61 11.35 -1.20
N ARG A 419 -13.96 12.57 -0.72
CA ARG A 419 -14.37 13.68 -1.58
C ARG A 419 -13.33 14.07 -2.62
N ARG A 420 -12.04 14.11 -2.22
CA ARG A 420 -10.91 14.49 -3.08
C ARG A 420 -10.38 13.35 -3.93
N SER A 421 -10.72 12.09 -3.62
CA SER A 421 -10.29 10.92 -4.39
C SER A 421 -11.17 10.64 -5.61
N ILE A 422 -12.44 11.06 -5.59
CA ILE A 422 -13.40 10.78 -6.65
C ILE A 422 -13.09 11.61 -7.89
N VAL A 423 -12.95 10.92 -9.03
CA VAL A 423 -12.56 11.51 -10.31
C VAL A 423 -13.77 11.58 -11.24
N LEU A 424 -14.12 12.77 -11.71
CA LEU A 424 -15.10 12.94 -12.76
C LEU A 424 -14.45 12.69 -14.11
N LEU A 425 -14.79 11.56 -14.76
CA LEU A 425 -14.21 11.16 -16.04
C LEU A 425 -14.93 11.78 -17.25
N LYS A 426 -16.24 11.92 -17.16
CA LYS A 426 -17.06 12.50 -18.24
C LYS A 426 -18.29 13.20 -17.65
N ASN A 427 -18.69 14.33 -18.25
CA ASN A 427 -19.93 15.02 -17.90
C ASN A 427 -20.46 15.83 -19.09
N GLU A 428 -21.53 15.36 -19.71
CA GLU A 428 -22.26 16.05 -20.77
C GLU A 428 -23.43 16.84 -20.16
N SER A 429 -23.15 17.70 -19.19
CA SER A 429 -24.11 18.58 -18.50
C SER A 429 -25.20 17.84 -17.71
N LEU A 430 -24.96 16.58 -17.32
CA LEU A 430 -25.89 15.81 -16.49
C LEU A 430 -25.62 15.99 -14.99
N LEU A 431 -24.37 16.25 -14.62
CA LEU A 431 -23.93 16.52 -13.26
C LEU A 431 -23.63 18.02 -13.07
N PRO A 432 -23.91 18.57 -11.87
CA PRO A 432 -24.56 17.93 -10.75
C PRO A 432 -26.06 17.70 -10.98
N VAL A 433 -26.61 16.65 -10.35
CA VAL A 433 -28.02 16.26 -10.45
C VAL A 433 -28.94 17.33 -9.86
N ASP A 434 -29.85 17.86 -10.66
CA ASP A 434 -30.90 18.80 -10.19
C ASP A 434 -32.15 18.03 -9.74
N THR A 435 -32.38 17.92 -8.43
CA THR A 435 -33.53 17.25 -7.84
C THR A 435 -34.88 17.94 -8.16
N ARG A 436 -34.86 19.17 -8.67
CA ARG A 436 -36.08 19.84 -9.18
C ARG A 436 -36.51 19.30 -10.53
N LYS A 437 -35.52 18.84 -11.33
CA LYS A 437 -35.73 18.26 -12.68
C LYS A 437 -36.00 16.76 -12.60
N PHE A 438 -35.23 16.03 -11.79
CA PHE A 438 -35.31 14.59 -11.67
C PHE A 438 -36.06 14.19 -10.40
N LYS A 439 -37.34 13.76 -10.53
CA LYS A 439 -38.22 13.41 -9.41
C LYS A 439 -38.24 11.93 -9.07
N LYS A 440 -37.91 11.08 -10.03
CA LYS A 440 -37.83 9.63 -9.87
C LYS A 440 -36.46 9.15 -10.36
N ILE A 441 -35.64 8.65 -9.46
CA ILE A 441 -34.30 8.17 -9.77
C ILE A 441 -34.24 6.67 -9.52
N LEU A 442 -33.81 5.89 -10.53
CA LEU A 442 -33.42 4.52 -10.37
C LEU A 442 -31.96 4.47 -9.82
N VAL A 443 -31.74 3.68 -8.78
CA VAL A 443 -30.42 3.32 -8.29
C VAL A 443 -30.30 1.80 -8.38
N THR A 444 -29.24 1.30 -9.02
CA THR A 444 -29.01 -0.14 -9.18
C THR A 444 -27.51 -0.45 -9.42
N GLY A 445 -27.18 -1.71 -9.40
CA GLY A 445 -25.83 -2.20 -9.64
C GLY A 445 -25.24 -2.93 -8.43
N PRO A 446 -24.24 -3.82 -8.65
CA PRO A 446 -23.73 -4.70 -7.59
C PRO A 446 -23.03 -3.98 -6.44
N ASN A 447 -22.50 -2.78 -6.64
CA ASN A 447 -21.83 -2.00 -5.59
C ASN A 447 -22.73 -0.93 -4.95
N ALA A 448 -24.05 -0.90 -5.27
CA ALA A 448 -24.93 0.19 -4.84
C ALA A 448 -25.17 0.22 -3.32
N ASN A 449 -25.32 -0.94 -2.68
CA ASN A 449 -25.75 -1.03 -1.29
C ASN A 449 -25.06 -2.16 -0.52
N ASN A 450 -23.75 -2.10 -0.41
CA ASN A 450 -22.98 -3.06 0.37
C ASN A 450 -21.61 -2.47 0.80
N GLN A 451 -20.81 -3.26 1.52
CA GLN A 451 -19.53 -2.84 2.05
C GLN A 451 -18.34 -3.08 1.10
N SER A 452 -18.56 -3.57 -0.13
CA SER A 452 -17.49 -3.75 -1.12
C SER A 452 -16.75 -2.46 -1.48
N ILE A 453 -17.39 -1.31 -1.27
CA ILE A 453 -16.80 0.02 -1.42
C ILE A 453 -15.60 0.27 -0.51
N MET A 454 -15.39 -0.57 0.51
CA MET A 454 -14.24 -0.44 1.42
C MET A 454 -12.95 -1.02 0.86
N GLY A 455 -13.00 -1.90 -0.16
CA GLY A 455 -11.81 -2.42 -0.81
C GLY A 455 -11.18 -3.66 -0.14
N ASP A 456 -9.96 -4.04 -0.60
CA ASP A 456 -9.21 -5.18 -0.07
C ASP A 456 -8.58 -4.86 1.31
N TRP A 457 -8.13 -5.88 2.02
CA TRP A 457 -7.54 -5.82 3.37
C TRP A 457 -8.49 -5.26 4.43
N VAL A 458 -9.79 -5.39 4.19
CA VAL A 458 -10.85 -4.99 5.12
C VAL A 458 -11.81 -6.15 5.35
N PHE A 459 -12.11 -6.45 6.62
CA PHE A 459 -13.21 -7.29 7.03
C PHE A 459 -14.48 -6.47 7.25
N GLU A 460 -15.62 -7.14 7.34
CA GLU A 460 -16.91 -6.52 7.61
C GLU A 460 -16.86 -5.59 8.82
N GLN A 461 -17.32 -4.35 8.62
CA GLN A 461 -17.40 -3.34 9.67
C GLN A 461 -18.85 -3.19 10.16
N PRO A 462 -19.07 -2.70 11.39
CA PRO A 462 -20.44 -2.40 11.84
C PRO A 462 -21.18 -1.50 10.82
N GLU A 463 -22.38 -1.88 10.42
CA GLU A 463 -23.17 -1.16 9.40
C GLU A 463 -23.21 0.35 9.64
N LYS A 464 -23.42 0.79 10.87
CA LYS A 464 -23.42 2.21 11.25
C LYS A 464 -22.11 2.96 11.00
N ASN A 465 -21.02 2.26 10.72
CA ASN A 465 -19.70 2.83 10.44
C ASN A 465 -19.45 2.99 8.94
N VAL A 466 -20.34 2.48 8.09
CA VAL A 466 -20.18 2.50 6.63
C VAL A 466 -21.37 3.21 6.01
N SER A 467 -21.12 4.24 5.22
CA SER A 467 -22.14 4.90 4.39
C SER A 467 -22.13 4.24 3.01
N THR A 468 -23.13 3.42 2.69
CA THR A 468 -23.31 2.85 1.36
C THR A 468 -23.69 3.93 0.34
N ILE A 469 -23.50 3.67 -0.95
CA ILE A 469 -23.82 4.66 -1.99
C ILE A 469 -25.32 4.94 -2.02
N LEU A 470 -26.16 3.91 -1.87
CA LEU A 470 -27.61 4.06 -1.79
C LEU A 470 -28.03 4.92 -0.59
N GLU A 471 -27.43 4.73 0.58
CA GLU A 471 -27.71 5.53 1.77
C GLU A 471 -27.33 6.99 1.56
N GLY A 472 -26.13 7.25 1.05
CA GLY A 472 -25.69 8.60 0.71
C GLY A 472 -26.62 9.30 -0.29
N ILE A 473 -27.05 8.59 -1.36
CA ILE A 473 -28.00 9.13 -2.34
C ILE A 473 -29.35 9.46 -1.69
N LYS A 474 -29.89 8.58 -0.82
CA LYS A 474 -31.15 8.83 -0.11
C LYS A 474 -31.07 10.04 0.84
N GLU A 475 -29.91 10.20 1.51
CA GLU A 475 -29.65 11.34 2.41
C GLU A 475 -29.67 12.67 1.63
N GLU A 476 -29.00 12.72 0.47
CA GLU A 476 -28.82 13.94 -0.32
C GLU A 476 -29.98 14.27 -1.25
N ALA A 477 -30.71 13.28 -1.75
CA ALA A 477 -31.80 13.44 -2.71
C ALA A 477 -33.15 13.78 -2.07
N SER A 478 -33.18 14.65 -1.05
CA SER A 478 -34.39 15.01 -0.34
C SER A 478 -35.53 15.50 -1.31
N GLY A 479 -36.73 14.94 -1.17
CA GLY A 479 -37.87 15.23 -2.00
C GLY A 479 -37.88 14.55 -3.38
N THR A 480 -36.99 13.62 -3.63
CA THR A 480 -36.91 12.78 -4.84
C THR A 480 -37.24 11.32 -4.49
N GLN A 481 -38.02 10.67 -5.34
CA GLN A 481 -38.30 9.24 -5.17
C GLN A 481 -37.11 8.41 -5.66
N ILE A 482 -36.49 7.68 -4.74
CA ILE A 482 -35.39 6.74 -5.06
C ILE A 482 -35.98 5.34 -5.19
N ASN A 483 -35.91 4.78 -6.39
CA ASN A 483 -36.28 3.40 -6.69
C ASN A 483 -35.00 2.55 -6.73
N TYR A 484 -34.79 1.73 -5.72
CA TYR A 484 -33.64 0.81 -5.68
C TYR A 484 -34.06 -0.57 -6.19
N VAL A 485 -33.29 -1.09 -7.14
CA VAL A 485 -33.41 -2.48 -7.61
C VAL A 485 -32.08 -3.19 -7.32
N ASP A 486 -32.15 -4.19 -6.43
CA ASP A 486 -31.02 -5.01 -6.06
C ASP A 486 -30.78 -6.13 -7.09
N VAL A 487 -29.72 -6.03 -7.86
CA VAL A 487 -29.31 -7.04 -8.86
C VAL A 487 -28.38 -8.12 -8.30
N GLY A 488 -28.10 -8.08 -6.99
CA GLY A 488 -27.15 -8.91 -6.29
C GLY A 488 -25.74 -8.31 -6.28
N TRP A 489 -24.98 -8.63 -5.23
CA TRP A 489 -23.62 -8.13 -5.01
C TRP A 489 -22.54 -8.94 -5.75
N ASN A 490 -22.81 -10.23 -6.01
CA ASN A 490 -21.83 -11.11 -6.65
C ASN A 490 -21.79 -10.82 -8.17
N MET A 491 -20.75 -10.12 -8.59
CA MET A 491 -20.58 -9.70 -9.99
C MET A 491 -20.47 -10.85 -10.98
N ARG A 492 -20.13 -12.07 -10.49
CA ARG A 492 -20.06 -13.28 -11.32
C ARG A 492 -21.43 -13.88 -11.58
N ALA A 493 -22.45 -13.52 -10.78
CA ALA A 493 -23.77 -14.17 -10.77
C ALA A 493 -24.90 -13.16 -10.49
N LEU A 494 -24.97 -12.05 -11.24
CA LEU A 494 -26.06 -11.08 -11.12
C LEU A 494 -27.40 -11.71 -11.50
N ASP A 495 -28.45 -11.36 -10.76
CA ASP A 495 -29.81 -11.89 -10.97
C ASP A 495 -30.42 -11.29 -12.25
N SER A 496 -30.67 -12.16 -13.23
CA SER A 496 -31.21 -11.77 -14.53
C SER A 496 -32.66 -11.22 -14.44
N ALA A 497 -33.49 -11.74 -13.52
CA ALA A 497 -34.85 -11.23 -13.31
C ALA A 497 -34.82 -9.84 -12.68
N LYS A 498 -33.88 -9.59 -11.76
CA LYS A 498 -33.66 -8.26 -11.18
C LYS A 498 -33.04 -7.27 -12.17
N ILE A 499 -32.18 -7.73 -13.07
CA ILE A 499 -31.72 -6.87 -14.19
C ILE A 499 -32.90 -6.43 -15.05
N GLU A 500 -33.81 -7.35 -15.41
CA GLU A 500 -35.02 -6.97 -16.19
C GLU A 500 -35.92 -6.03 -15.40
N GLU A 501 -36.12 -6.24 -14.09
CA GLU A 501 -36.82 -5.32 -13.21
C GLU A 501 -36.20 -3.92 -13.21
N ALA A 502 -34.85 -3.83 -13.16
CA ALA A 502 -34.14 -2.56 -13.25
C ALA A 502 -34.37 -1.86 -14.59
N ILE A 503 -34.36 -2.61 -15.71
CA ILE A 503 -34.66 -2.08 -17.06
C ILE A 503 -36.09 -1.54 -17.13
N GLN A 504 -37.09 -2.25 -16.59
CA GLN A 504 -38.48 -1.76 -16.55
C GLN A 504 -38.63 -0.53 -15.64
N THR A 505 -37.98 -0.51 -14.48
CA THR A 505 -37.97 0.62 -13.57
C THR A 505 -37.32 1.86 -14.23
N ALA A 506 -36.26 1.67 -15.02
CA ALA A 506 -35.62 2.75 -15.78
C ALA A 506 -36.58 3.47 -16.71
N LYS A 507 -37.46 2.75 -17.43
CA LYS A 507 -38.48 3.34 -18.34
C LYS A 507 -39.46 4.30 -17.65
N SER A 508 -39.64 4.14 -16.36
CA SER A 508 -40.54 4.98 -15.53
C SER A 508 -39.80 5.98 -14.64
N SER A 509 -38.50 6.07 -14.78
CA SER A 509 -37.60 6.96 -14.03
C SER A 509 -37.16 8.15 -14.89
N ASP A 510 -36.85 9.28 -14.24
CA ASP A 510 -36.32 10.48 -14.89
C ASP A 510 -34.82 10.42 -15.07
N LEU A 511 -34.12 9.62 -14.22
CA LEU A 511 -32.68 9.43 -14.18
C LEU A 511 -32.34 8.01 -13.70
N ALA A 512 -31.29 7.41 -14.23
CA ALA A 512 -30.71 6.17 -13.71
C ALA A 512 -29.28 6.41 -13.21
N ILE A 513 -28.96 5.90 -12.03
CA ILE A 513 -27.61 5.84 -11.46
C ILE A 513 -27.25 4.37 -11.32
N VAL A 514 -26.26 3.94 -12.10
CA VAL A 514 -25.83 2.54 -12.18
C VAL A 514 -24.44 2.42 -11.60
N ILE A 515 -24.28 1.63 -10.53
CA ILE A 515 -23.05 1.47 -9.78
C ILE A 515 -22.45 0.10 -10.11
N VAL A 516 -21.33 0.08 -10.84
CA VAL A 516 -20.68 -1.14 -11.35
C VAL A 516 -19.18 -1.11 -11.11
N GLY A 517 -18.51 -2.24 -11.30
CA GLY A 517 -17.07 -2.31 -11.16
C GLY A 517 -16.56 -3.67 -10.72
N GLU A 518 -15.76 -3.69 -9.67
CA GLU A 518 -15.15 -4.87 -9.09
C GLU A 518 -15.49 -5.04 -7.60
N ASP A 519 -15.20 -6.22 -7.09
CA ASP A 519 -15.26 -6.55 -5.66
C ASP A 519 -13.90 -7.09 -5.22
N SER A 520 -13.21 -6.35 -4.36
CA SER A 520 -11.96 -6.74 -3.72
C SER A 520 -12.15 -7.05 -2.23
N PHE A 521 -13.37 -6.92 -1.70
CA PHE A 521 -13.67 -7.03 -0.28
C PHE A 521 -13.24 -8.38 0.29
N ARG A 522 -12.42 -8.36 1.34
CA ARG A 522 -11.76 -9.57 1.85
C ARG A 522 -12.73 -10.60 2.39
N GLN A 523 -13.89 -10.18 2.88
CA GLN A 523 -14.97 -11.05 3.32
C GLN A 523 -15.48 -11.96 2.19
N HIS A 524 -15.43 -11.48 0.96
CA HIS A 524 -15.87 -12.20 -0.25
C HIS A 524 -14.73 -12.99 -0.91
N TRP A 525 -13.80 -13.56 -0.12
CA TRP A 525 -12.54 -14.14 -0.64
C TRP A 525 -12.67 -15.03 -1.88
N LYS A 526 -13.72 -15.87 -1.97
CA LYS A 526 -13.92 -16.78 -3.10
C LYS A 526 -14.46 -16.06 -4.34
N GLU A 527 -15.33 -15.11 -4.12
CA GLU A 527 -16.13 -14.41 -5.15
C GLU A 527 -15.45 -13.15 -5.66
N LYS A 528 -14.53 -12.57 -4.88
CA LYS A 528 -13.89 -11.30 -5.24
C LYS A 528 -13.21 -11.33 -6.62
N THR A 529 -13.25 -10.22 -7.33
CA THR A 529 -12.78 -10.06 -8.70
C THR A 529 -11.51 -9.23 -8.81
N CYS A 530 -11.11 -8.53 -7.75
CA CYS A 530 -9.93 -7.71 -7.63
C CYS A 530 -9.20 -7.97 -6.28
N GLY A 531 -8.06 -7.38 -6.08
CA GLY A 531 -7.22 -7.52 -4.88
C GLY A 531 -6.17 -8.61 -5.02
N GLU A 532 -5.53 -8.94 -3.91
CA GLU A 532 -4.45 -9.91 -3.87
C GLU A 532 -4.87 -11.30 -4.42
N ASN A 533 -4.03 -11.88 -5.28
CA ASN A 533 -4.25 -13.15 -5.96
C ASN A 533 -5.55 -13.18 -6.83
N ARG A 534 -5.95 -12.02 -7.37
CA ARG A 534 -7.09 -11.85 -8.27
C ARG A 534 -6.69 -11.11 -9.55
N ASP A 535 -5.63 -11.62 -10.18
CA ASP A 535 -5.15 -11.14 -11.48
C ASP A 535 -6.14 -11.54 -12.58
N ARG A 536 -6.25 -10.71 -13.63
CA ARG A 536 -7.23 -10.92 -14.70
C ARG A 536 -6.57 -10.82 -16.08
N MET A 537 -6.95 -11.70 -17.00
CA MET A 537 -6.60 -11.58 -18.42
C MET A 537 -7.40 -10.48 -19.12
N ASP A 538 -8.66 -10.33 -18.75
CA ASP A 538 -9.57 -9.31 -19.26
C ASP A 538 -9.84 -8.27 -18.16
N ILE A 539 -9.74 -7.00 -18.51
CA ILE A 539 -9.95 -5.85 -17.62
C ILE A 539 -11.24 -5.08 -17.93
N THR A 540 -12.22 -5.70 -18.61
CA THR A 540 -13.57 -5.18 -18.78
C THR A 540 -14.42 -5.46 -17.53
N LEU A 541 -15.64 -4.95 -17.47
CA LEU A 541 -16.58 -5.27 -16.39
C LEU A 541 -16.90 -6.77 -16.38
N TRP A 542 -16.97 -7.36 -15.20
CA TRP A 542 -17.23 -8.79 -15.04
C TRP A 542 -18.74 -9.12 -15.21
N GLY A 543 -19.01 -10.27 -15.84
CA GLY A 543 -20.34 -10.83 -15.89
C GLY A 543 -21.33 -10.01 -16.72
N LYS A 544 -22.53 -9.75 -16.16
CA LYS A 544 -23.62 -9.06 -16.88
C LYS A 544 -23.65 -7.54 -16.65
N GLN A 545 -22.60 -6.94 -16.10
CA GLN A 545 -22.62 -5.51 -15.77
C GLN A 545 -22.71 -4.62 -17.04
N ASP A 546 -21.96 -4.94 -18.10
CA ASP A 546 -22.09 -4.20 -19.38
C ASP A 546 -23.48 -4.34 -20.00
N TYR A 547 -24.11 -5.52 -19.87
CA TYR A 547 -25.48 -5.73 -20.32
C TYR A 547 -26.47 -4.88 -19.51
N LEU A 548 -26.32 -4.81 -18.17
CA LEU A 548 -27.14 -3.97 -17.30
C LEU A 548 -27.06 -2.49 -17.71
N VAL A 549 -25.84 -1.95 -17.81
CA VAL A 549 -25.62 -0.54 -18.19
C VAL A 549 -26.17 -0.27 -19.59
N GLY A 550 -25.81 -1.10 -20.57
CA GLY A 550 -26.24 -0.92 -21.96
C GLY A 550 -27.75 -1.05 -22.16
N SER A 551 -28.42 -1.93 -21.43
CA SER A 551 -29.87 -2.12 -21.51
C SER A 551 -30.63 -0.96 -20.85
N ILE A 552 -30.16 -0.43 -19.71
CA ILE A 552 -30.71 0.77 -19.08
C ILE A 552 -30.55 1.97 -20.03
N TYR A 553 -29.35 2.20 -20.57
CA TYR A 553 -29.09 3.28 -21.53
C TYR A 553 -30.02 3.23 -22.73
N LYS A 554 -30.28 2.04 -23.30
CA LYS A 554 -31.17 1.84 -24.45
C LYS A 554 -32.67 2.20 -24.15
N THR A 555 -33.07 2.32 -22.89
CA THR A 555 -34.42 2.81 -22.55
C THR A 555 -34.59 4.28 -22.85
N GLY A 556 -33.49 5.03 -23.10
CA GLY A 556 -33.51 6.47 -23.33
C GLY A 556 -33.47 7.30 -22.05
N VAL A 557 -33.46 6.69 -20.84
CA VAL A 557 -33.33 7.41 -19.60
C VAL A 557 -31.92 8.00 -19.46
N PRO A 558 -31.74 9.28 -19.07
CA PRO A 558 -30.44 9.81 -18.75
C PRO A 558 -29.71 8.91 -17.72
N THR A 559 -28.50 8.52 -18.00
CA THR A 559 -27.80 7.51 -17.20
C THR A 559 -26.46 8.05 -16.69
N ILE A 560 -26.20 7.89 -15.39
CA ILE A 560 -24.91 8.12 -14.73
C ILE A 560 -24.32 6.76 -14.37
N VAL A 561 -23.04 6.55 -14.68
CA VAL A 561 -22.30 5.36 -14.24
C VAL A 561 -21.26 5.76 -13.20
N ILE A 562 -21.22 5.00 -12.11
CA ILE A 562 -20.21 5.11 -11.06
C ILE A 562 -19.41 3.81 -11.06
N LEU A 563 -18.10 3.95 -11.21
CA LEU A 563 -17.15 2.83 -11.19
C LEU A 563 -16.56 2.66 -9.80
N ILE A 564 -16.66 1.44 -9.26
CA ILE A 564 -16.05 1.02 -7.99
C ILE A 564 -15.07 -0.09 -8.30
N ASN A 565 -13.77 0.17 -8.23
CA ASN A 565 -12.75 -0.81 -8.62
C ASN A 565 -11.38 -0.51 -8.01
N GLY A 566 -10.59 -1.56 -7.81
CA GLY A 566 -9.21 -1.46 -7.34
C GLY A 566 -8.17 -1.40 -8.46
N ARG A 567 -8.55 -1.53 -9.73
CA ARG A 567 -7.66 -1.45 -10.91
C ARG A 567 -8.29 -0.65 -12.03
N PRO A 568 -7.52 -0.08 -12.98
CA PRO A 568 -8.07 0.52 -14.19
C PRO A 568 -8.89 -0.48 -15.01
N LEU A 569 -10.11 -0.11 -15.37
CA LEU A 569 -10.99 -0.92 -16.20
C LEU A 569 -11.12 -0.35 -17.62
N ALA A 570 -11.03 -1.22 -18.65
CA ALA A 570 -11.21 -0.85 -20.04
C ALA A 570 -12.71 -0.70 -20.40
N THR A 571 -13.34 0.33 -19.88
CA THR A 571 -14.78 0.61 -20.05
C THR A 571 -15.06 1.48 -21.27
N ARG A 572 -14.51 1.09 -22.44
CA ARG A 572 -14.56 1.90 -23.67
C ARG A 572 -15.99 2.26 -24.07
N TRP A 573 -16.91 1.28 -24.09
CA TRP A 573 -18.31 1.54 -24.50
C TRP A 573 -19.00 2.54 -23.57
N ILE A 574 -18.76 2.44 -22.26
CA ILE A 574 -19.29 3.38 -21.25
C ILE A 574 -18.75 4.79 -21.50
N ALA A 575 -17.45 4.93 -21.71
CA ALA A 575 -16.81 6.22 -21.98
C ALA A 575 -17.34 6.89 -23.25
N GLU A 576 -17.66 6.12 -24.29
CA GLU A 576 -18.18 6.63 -25.57
C GLU A 576 -19.66 7.01 -25.49
N ASN A 577 -20.50 6.27 -24.79
CA ASN A 577 -21.96 6.37 -24.85
C ASN A 577 -22.62 7.01 -23.61
N ILE A 578 -22.11 6.78 -22.42
CA ILE A 578 -22.72 7.29 -21.17
C ILE A 578 -22.40 8.79 -21.00
N PRO A 579 -23.40 9.65 -20.72
CA PRO A 579 -23.20 11.10 -20.62
C PRO A 579 -22.46 11.56 -19.36
N ALA A 580 -22.49 10.77 -18.27
CA ALA A 580 -21.75 11.10 -17.04
C ALA A 580 -21.14 9.85 -16.42
N VAL A 581 -19.80 9.88 -16.18
CA VAL A 581 -19.04 8.77 -15.65
C VAL A 581 -18.15 9.26 -14.52
N ILE A 582 -18.20 8.59 -13.38
CA ILE A 582 -17.40 8.85 -12.19
C ILE A 582 -16.55 7.62 -11.90
N GLU A 583 -15.26 7.81 -11.66
CA GLU A 583 -14.36 6.82 -11.07
C GLU A 583 -14.23 7.12 -9.58
N ALA A 584 -14.70 6.23 -8.75
CA ALA A 584 -14.66 6.41 -7.30
C ALA A 584 -13.64 5.50 -6.61
N TRP A 585 -12.98 4.63 -7.36
CA TRP A 585 -12.09 3.60 -6.81
C TRP A 585 -12.79 2.80 -5.72
N GLU A 586 -12.14 2.59 -4.59
CA GLU A 586 -12.71 2.01 -3.36
C GLU A 586 -12.69 3.11 -2.30
N PRO A 587 -13.79 3.87 -2.15
CA PRO A 587 -13.79 5.15 -1.44
C PRO A 587 -13.85 5.04 0.09
N GLY A 588 -13.81 3.82 0.66
CA GLY A 588 -13.79 3.60 2.10
C GLY A 588 -15.13 3.81 2.82
N SER A 589 -15.09 3.81 4.16
CA SER A 589 -16.30 3.80 5.01
C SER A 589 -17.22 5.01 4.83
N MET A 590 -16.70 6.16 4.39
CA MET A 590 -17.47 7.39 4.14
C MET A 590 -17.74 7.61 2.64
N GLY A 591 -17.49 6.59 1.81
CA GLY A 591 -17.54 6.69 0.35
C GLY A 591 -18.90 7.03 -0.21
N GLY A 592 -19.97 6.41 0.30
CA GLY A 592 -21.33 6.67 -0.17
C GLY A 592 -21.76 8.13 0.02
N LYS A 593 -21.43 8.69 1.18
CA LYS A 593 -21.68 10.11 1.46
C LYS A 593 -20.89 11.03 0.52
N ALA A 594 -19.60 10.77 0.32
CA ALA A 594 -18.76 11.57 -0.56
C ALA A 594 -19.26 11.55 -2.02
N ILE A 595 -19.61 10.37 -2.54
CA ILE A 595 -20.18 10.20 -3.87
C ILE A 595 -21.50 11.00 -4.01
N ALA A 596 -22.39 10.89 -3.04
CA ALA A 596 -23.67 11.60 -3.07
C ALA A 596 -23.48 13.12 -3.05
N GLU A 597 -22.60 13.65 -2.20
CA GLU A 597 -22.30 15.08 -2.15
C GLU A 597 -21.76 15.63 -3.49
N ILE A 598 -20.97 14.82 -4.22
CA ILE A 598 -20.54 15.16 -5.57
C ILE A 598 -21.69 15.07 -6.55
N LEU A 599 -22.47 13.98 -6.57
CA LEU A 599 -23.60 13.80 -7.47
C LEU A 599 -24.57 14.98 -7.41
N PHE A 600 -24.88 15.46 -6.21
CA PHE A 600 -25.84 16.55 -5.99
C PHE A 600 -25.22 17.96 -5.90
N GLY A 601 -23.88 18.05 -6.16
CA GLY A 601 -23.18 19.32 -6.33
C GLY A 601 -22.87 20.09 -5.05
N LYS A 602 -22.96 19.46 -3.87
CA LYS A 602 -22.46 20.03 -2.61
C LYS A 602 -20.94 20.13 -2.60
N VAL A 603 -20.27 19.19 -3.25
CA VAL A 603 -18.82 19.15 -3.44
C VAL A 603 -18.50 19.19 -4.92
N ASN A 604 -17.54 20.01 -5.31
CA ASN A 604 -17.02 20.04 -6.67
C ASN A 604 -15.95 18.95 -6.80
N PRO A 605 -16.05 17.97 -7.74
CA PRO A 605 -15.03 16.93 -7.92
C PRO A 605 -13.68 17.53 -8.26
N SER A 606 -12.64 16.98 -7.67
CA SER A 606 -11.25 17.47 -7.84
C SER A 606 -10.20 16.36 -7.86
N GLY A 607 -10.63 15.10 -7.86
CA GLY A 607 -9.75 13.96 -7.98
C GLY A 607 -9.07 13.90 -9.35
N LYS A 608 -7.84 13.38 -9.40
CA LYS A 608 -7.07 13.18 -10.64
C LYS A 608 -6.58 11.74 -10.71
N LEU A 609 -6.60 11.14 -11.89
CA LEU A 609 -6.17 9.74 -12.09
C LEU A 609 -4.69 9.57 -11.74
N PRO A 610 -4.32 8.70 -10.80
CA PRO A 610 -2.93 8.40 -10.46
C PRO A 610 -2.32 7.31 -11.35
N ILE A 611 -3.11 6.82 -12.31
CA ILE A 611 -2.76 5.75 -13.24
C ILE A 611 -3.52 5.95 -14.55
N THR A 612 -2.86 5.62 -15.64
CA THR A 612 -3.45 5.64 -16.99
C THR A 612 -4.49 4.54 -17.14
N ILE A 613 -5.66 4.85 -17.69
CA ILE A 613 -6.71 3.87 -18.00
C ILE A 613 -6.60 3.45 -19.46
N PRO A 614 -6.29 2.18 -19.76
CA PRO A 614 -6.18 1.67 -21.14
C PRO A 614 -7.56 1.53 -21.80
N ARG A 615 -7.61 1.59 -23.13
CA ARG A 615 -8.84 1.28 -23.89
C ARG A 615 -9.12 -0.21 -23.99
N HIS A 616 -8.07 -1.00 -23.95
CA HIS A 616 -8.11 -2.44 -24.13
C HIS A 616 -6.92 -3.10 -23.47
N VAL A 617 -7.07 -4.33 -23.02
CA VAL A 617 -6.00 -5.13 -22.40
C VAL A 617 -4.75 -5.24 -23.30
N GLY A 618 -4.91 -5.24 -24.62
CA GLY A 618 -3.79 -5.25 -25.57
C GLY A 618 -2.88 -4.03 -25.56
N GLN A 619 -3.27 -2.94 -24.88
CA GLN A 619 -2.43 -1.75 -24.70
C GLN A 619 -1.46 -1.82 -23.50
N ILE A 620 -1.54 -2.85 -22.68
CA ILE A 620 -0.71 -2.98 -21.47
C ILE A 620 0.74 -3.32 -21.87
N SER A 621 1.78 -2.63 -21.30
CA SER A 621 1.70 -1.58 -20.27
C SER A 621 1.58 -0.21 -20.91
N THR A 622 0.48 0.49 -20.63
CA THR A 622 0.30 1.88 -21.05
C THR A 622 0.54 2.78 -19.85
N VAL A 623 1.58 3.60 -19.89
CA VAL A 623 1.93 4.59 -18.88
C VAL A 623 2.15 5.95 -19.55
N TYR A 624 1.87 7.05 -18.87
CA TYR A 624 2.00 8.40 -19.44
C TYR A 624 3.45 8.78 -19.77
N ASN A 625 4.42 8.22 -19.01
CA ASN A 625 5.86 8.47 -19.12
C ASN A 625 6.58 7.43 -19.99
N HIS A 626 5.91 6.99 -21.03
CA HIS A 626 6.44 6.01 -21.98
C HIS A 626 7.64 6.55 -22.78
N LYS A 627 8.40 5.65 -23.42
CA LYS A 627 9.46 6.03 -24.35
C LYS A 627 8.88 6.58 -25.67
N PRO A 628 9.56 7.49 -26.39
CA PRO A 628 9.06 8.08 -27.62
C PRO A 628 8.67 7.07 -28.70
N SER A 629 9.38 5.93 -28.77
CA SER A 629 9.15 4.88 -29.76
C SER A 629 7.97 3.95 -29.44
N GLN A 630 7.43 3.97 -28.23
CA GLN A 630 6.43 2.97 -27.79
C GLN A 630 5.14 3.04 -28.62
N PHE A 631 4.73 4.24 -29.04
CA PHE A 631 3.50 4.46 -29.79
C PHE A 631 3.78 5.10 -31.16
N LEU A 632 4.83 4.64 -31.85
CA LEU A 632 5.21 5.18 -33.14
C LEU A 632 4.10 5.00 -34.19
N HIS A 633 3.47 3.82 -34.20
CA HIS A 633 2.35 3.51 -35.08
C HIS A 633 1.08 3.16 -34.28
N PRO A 634 -0.12 3.47 -34.80
CA PRO A 634 -1.36 3.00 -34.20
C PRO A 634 -1.50 1.49 -34.37
N TYR A 635 -2.34 0.87 -33.56
CA TYR A 635 -2.83 -0.48 -33.83
C TYR A 635 -3.75 -0.46 -35.07
N ILE A 636 -3.78 -1.54 -35.81
CA ILE A 636 -4.66 -1.64 -37.01
C ILE A 636 -6.14 -1.63 -36.65
N ASP A 637 -6.46 -2.09 -35.44
CA ASP A 637 -7.81 -2.30 -34.91
C ASP A 637 -8.15 -1.37 -33.71
N GLY A 638 -7.27 -0.41 -33.40
CA GLY A 638 -7.47 0.46 -32.26
C GLY A 638 -6.62 1.71 -32.23
N ASP A 639 -7.07 2.69 -31.43
CA ASP A 639 -6.32 3.91 -31.15
C ASP A 639 -5.15 3.60 -30.22
N LYS A 640 -4.00 4.26 -30.44
CA LYS A 640 -2.81 4.17 -29.58
C LYS A 640 -2.92 4.99 -28.29
N THR A 641 -3.86 5.95 -28.21
CA THR A 641 -4.06 6.77 -27.01
C THR A 641 -4.78 5.97 -25.92
N PRO A 642 -4.52 6.24 -24.64
CA PRO A 642 -5.28 5.62 -23.56
C PRO A 642 -6.75 6.08 -23.57
N LEU A 643 -7.60 5.41 -22.81
CA LEU A 643 -8.99 5.83 -22.59
C LEU A 643 -9.02 7.13 -21.78
N TYR A 644 -8.27 7.17 -20.67
CA TYR A 644 -8.02 8.36 -19.88
C TYR A 644 -6.55 8.40 -19.44
N PRO A 645 -5.86 9.54 -19.60
CA PRO A 645 -4.45 9.65 -19.25
C PRO A 645 -4.23 9.90 -17.76
N PHE A 646 -3.01 9.65 -17.28
CA PHE A 646 -2.56 10.03 -15.94
C PHE A 646 -2.80 11.53 -15.67
N GLY A 647 -3.18 11.85 -14.44
CA GLY A 647 -3.45 13.21 -13.99
C GLY A 647 -4.80 13.78 -14.43
N TYR A 648 -5.57 13.05 -15.26
CA TYR A 648 -6.86 13.50 -15.77
C TYR A 648 -7.97 13.48 -14.70
N GLY A 649 -8.85 14.45 -14.75
CA GLY A 649 -10.06 14.56 -13.95
C GLY A 649 -10.74 15.91 -14.20
N LEU A 650 -12.07 15.87 -14.43
CA LEU A 650 -12.90 17.05 -14.67
C LEU A 650 -13.36 17.68 -13.36
N SER A 651 -13.86 18.90 -13.48
CA SER A 651 -14.47 19.68 -12.40
C SER A 651 -15.82 20.26 -12.86
N TYR A 652 -16.66 20.70 -11.95
CA TYR A 652 -17.85 21.50 -12.26
C TYR A 652 -17.52 22.96 -12.58
N THR A 653 -16.23 23.33 -12.52
CA THR A 653 -15.69 24.62 -12.97
C THR A 653 -14.60 24.40 -14.02
N SER A 654 -14.06 25.47 -14.57
CA SER A 654 -13.00 25.41 -15.59
C SER A 654 -11.76 26.17 -15.15
N PHE A 655 -10.59 25.64 -15.45
CA PHE A 655 -9.32 26.29 -15.14
C PHE A 655 -8.54 26.61 -16.42
N LYS A 656 -7.87 27.76 -16.42
CA LYS A 656 -6.99 28.20 -17.50
C LYS A 656 -5.58 28.38 -16.97
N TYR A 657 -4.63 27.90 -17.74
CA TYR A 657 -3.20 28.03 -17.49
C TYR A 657 -2.62 29.02 -18.50
N ASP A 658 -1.85 30.01 -18.02
CA ASP A 658 -1.12 30.96 -18.87
C ASP A 658 0.15 31.46 -18.19
N GLN A 659 0.96 32.24 -18.92
CA GLN A 659 2.17 32.88 -18.44
C GLN A 659 3.20 31.93 -17.80
N LEU A 660 3.31 30.69 -18.31
CA LEU A 660 4.38 29.78 -17.88
C LEU A 660 5.74 30.39 -18.17
N LYS A 661 6.60 30.47 -17.15
CA LYS A 661 7.93 31.06 -17.23
C LYS A 661 8.95 30.26 -16.42
N VAL A 662 10.18 30.27 -16.88
CA VAL A 662 11.38 29.92 -16.09
C VAL A 662 12.13 31.22 -15.79
N ASN A 663 12.77 31.34 -14.65
CA ASN A 663 13.42 32.59 -14.22
C ASN A 663 14.69 32.91 -15.01
N LYS A 664 15.30 31.92 -15.68
CA LYS A 664 16.47 32.10 -16.59
C LYS A 664 16.34 31.16 -17.80
N ALA A 665 17.01 31.46 -18.89
CA ALA A 665 17.11 30.62 -20.08
C ALA A 665 18.21 29.53 -19.92
N ASP A 666 19.29 29.87 -19.23
CA ASP A 666 20.47 29.01 -19.02
C ASP A 666 20.81 28.85 -17.55
N TYR A 667 21.12 27.62 -17.13
CA TYR A 667 21.47 27.25 -15.77
C TYR A 667 22.78 26.46 -15.74
N HIS A 668 23.52 26.59 -14.64
CA HIS A 668 24.60 25.65 -14.30
C HIS A 668 24.06 24.50 -13.46
N ALA A 669 24.74 23.35 -13.46
CA ALA A 669 24.30 22.11 -12.87
C ALA A 669 23.82 22.18 -11.40
N ASN A 670 24.31 23.13 -10.61
CA ASN A 670 23.97 23.27 -9.18
C ASN A 670 23.01 24.45 -8.89
N GLU A 671 22.48 25.11 -9.92
CA GLU A 671 21.54 26.22 -9.74
C GLU A 671 20.12 25.70 -9.60
N GLU A 672 19.34 26.33 -8.72
CA GLU A 672 17.91 26.07 -8.59
C GLU A 672 17.13 26.73 -9.74
N ILE A 673 16.20 25.99 -10.32
CA ILE A 673 15.35 26.44 -11.42
C ILE A 673 13.97 26.78 -10.84
N GLU A 674 13.61 28.05 -10.90
CA GLU A 674 12.29 28.51 -10.49
C GLU A 674 11.36 28.60 -11.71
N ILE A 675 10.19 28.00 -11.57
CA ILE A 675 9.14 27.91 -12.60
C ILE A 675 7.87 28.51 -12.03
N THR A 676 7.25 29.44 -12.77
CA THR A 676 5.97 30.06 -12.40
C THR A 676 4.94 29.87 -13.48
N VAL A 677 3.68 29.69 -13.10
CA VAL A 677 2.52 29.63 -13.98
C VAL A 677 1.35 30.34 -13.33
N ASN A 678 0.56 31.06 -14.11
CA ASN A 678 -0.69 31.63 -13.63
C ASN A 678 -1.84 30.65 -13.89
N VAL A 679 -2.68 30.38 -12.88
CA VAL A 679 -3.85 29.50 -12.96
C VAL A 679 -5.08 30.30 -12.55
N SER A 680 -6.09 30.32 -13.42
CA SER A 680 -7.32 31.07 -13.24
C SER A 680 -8.53 30.16 -13.24
N ASN A 681 -9.47 30.36 -12.32
CA ASN A 681 -10.80 29.74 -12.37
C ASN A 681 -11.70 30.57 -13.30
N THR A 682 -11.98 30.05 -14.48
CA THR A 682 -12.79 30.70 -15.52
C THR A 682 -14.26 30.28 -15.52
N GLY A 683 -14.64 29.36 -14.63
CA GLY A 683 -16.01 28.87 -14.52
C GLY A 683 -16.82 29.58 -13.45
N GLU A 684 -17.99 29.01 -13.11
CA GLU A 684 -19.01 29.67 -12.30
C GLU A 684 -18.99 29.24 -10.82
N ARG A 685 -18.08 28.36 -10.41
CA ARG A 685 -18.01 27.80 -9.04
C ARG A 685 -16.61 27.84 -8.51
N GLN A 686 -16.45 27.91 -7.19
CA GLN A 686 -15.21 27.59 -6.50
C GLN A 686 -14.78 26.14 -6.85
N GLY A 687 -13.49 25.93 -7.03
CA GLY A 687 -12.96 24.61 -7.30
C GLY A 687 -11.50 24.43 -6.88
N GLU A 688 -11.12 23.20 -6.57
CA GLU A 688 -9.75 22.80 -6.37
C GLU A 688 -9.15 22.30 -7.69
N GLU A 689 -7.92 22.71 -7.99
CA GLU A 689 -7.15 22.19 -9.13
C GLU A 689 -5.82 21.61 -8.65
N VAL A 690 -5.36 20.57 -9.35
CA VAL A 690 -4.02 19.98 -9.15
C VAL A 690 -3.12 20.41 -10.29
N VAL A 691 -2.27 21.39 -10.02
CA VAL A 691 -1.28 21.88 -10.96
C VAL A 691 -0.12 20.89 -11.01
N GLN A 692 0.14 20.32 -12.19
CA GLN A 692 1.12 19.25 -12.40
C GLN A 692 2.27 19.76 -13.26
N LEU A 693 3.51 19.59 -12.80
CA LEU A 693 4.72 19.98 -13.52
C LEU A 693 5.47 18.74 -13.99
N TYR A 694 5.70 18.69 -15.29
CA TYR A 694 6.46 17.63 -15.97
C TYR A 694 7.73 18.18 -16.60
N ILE A 695 8.76 17.33 -16.69
CA ILE A 695 10.02 17.63 -17.37
C ILE A 695 10.26 16.60 -18.47
N ARG A 696 10.78 17.07 -19.60
CA ARG A 696 11.41 16.24 -20.61
C ARG A 696 12.84 16.70 -20.81
N ASP A 697 13.77 15.77 -20.76
CA ASP A 697 15.11 15.92 -21.32
C ASP A 697 14.98 15.72 -22.83
N ASP A 698 15.24 16.80 -23.60
CA ASP A 698 14.96 16.76 -25.05
C ASP A 698 15.91 15.82 -25.79
N TYR A 699 17.19 15.73 -25.35
CA TYR A 699 18.22 14.90 -25.93
C TYR A 699 19.20 14.40 -24.86
N SER A 700 19.38 13.09 -24.74
CA SER A 700 20.27 12.45 -23.78
C SER A 700 20.93 11.19 -24.36
N ASN A 701 21.98 10.70 -23.70
CA ASN A 701 22.72 9.50 -24.11
C ASN A 701 21.91 8.19 -24.02
N THR A 702 20.78 8.24 -23.36
CA THR A 702 19.85 7.10 -23.20
C THR A 702 18.44 7.58 -23.50
N THR A 703 17.64 6.84 -24.25
CA THR A 703 16.24 7.21 -24.52
C THR A 703 15.47 7.49 -23.23
N ARG A 704 15.05 8.76 -23.05
CA ARG A 704 14.28 9.22 -21.89
C ARG A 704 12.78 9.17 -22.15
N PRO A 705 11.94 9.17 -21.09
CA PRO A 705 10.50 9.29 -21.21
C PRO A 705 10.06 10.56 -21.94
N VAL A 706 8.90 10.52 -22.59
CA VAL A 706 8.32 11.73 -23.26
C VAL A 706 8.02 12.85 -22.27
N LYS A 707 7.82 12.56 -21.01
CA LYS A 707 7.67 13.47 -19.87
C LYS A 707 7.72 12.70 -18.55
N GLU A 708 8.11 13.35 -17.47
CA GLU A 708 8.16 12.79 -16.11
C GLU A 708 7.61 13.83 -15.14
N LEU A 709 6.66 13.45 -14.28
CA LEU A 709 6.15 14.31 -13.20
C LEU A 709 7.28 14.58 -12.20
N LYS A 710 7.51 15.84 -11.88
CA LYS A 710 8.52 16.26 -10.90
C LYS A 710 7.95 17.04 -9.74
N ARG A 711 6.81 17.73 -9.94
CA ARG A 711 6.11 18.48 -8.89
C ARG A 711 4.61 18.48 -9.15
N PHE A 712 3.86 18.64 -8.11
CA PHE A 712 2.43 18.97 -8.17
C PHE A 712 2.05 19.87 -6.98
N GLN A 713 0.97 20.63 -7.15
CA GLN A 713 0.41 21.46 -6.08
C GLN A 713 -1.11 21.53 -6.23
N ARG A 714 -1.82 21.21 -5.16
CA ARG A 714 -3.28 21.42 -5.08
C ARG A 714 -3.55 22.86 -4.65
N ILE A 715 -4.42 23.55 -5.37
CA ILE A 715 -4.82 24.93 -5.07
C ILE A 715 -6.34 25.05 -5.08
N LEU A 716 -6.88 25.87 -4.20
CA LEU A 716 -8.27 26.28 -4.19
C LEU A 716 -8.40 27.65 -4.85
N LEU A 717 -9.37 27.81 -5.75
CA LEU A 717 -9.67 29.06 -6.46
C LEU A 717 -11.15 29.37 -6.39
N GLU A 718 -11.47 30.58 -5.94
CA GLU A 718 -12.83 31.13 -6.03
C GLU A 718 -13.20 31.39 -7.49
N LYS A 719 -14.51 31.58 -7.80
CA LYS A 719 -14.97 32.00 -9.12
C LYS A 719 -14.25 33.27 -9.56
N GLY A 720 -13.60 33.24 -10.72
CA GLY A 720 -12.86 34.38 -11.29
C GLY A 720 -11.52 34.68 -10.64
N GLU A 721 -11.12 33.91 -9.61
CA GLU A 721 -9.81 34.06 -8.98
C GLU A 721 -8.70 33.54 -9.88
N ASN A 722 -7.54 34.20 -9.81
CA ASN A 722 -6.29 33.70 -10.39
C ASN A 722 -5.17 33.69 -9.35
N LYS A 723 -4.25 32.73 -9.50
CA LYS A 723 -3.13 32.50 -8.58
C LYS A 723 -1.89 32.14 -9.33
N VAL A 724 -0.78 32.74 -8.95
CA VAL A 724 0.55 32.33 -9.44
C VAL A 724 1.02 31.14 -8.61
N VAL A 725 1.31 30.04 -9.29
CA VAL A 725 1.88 28.82 -8.70
C VAL A 725 3.36 28.76 -9.04
N SER A 726 4.19 28.51 -8.04
CA SER A 726 5.65 28.44 -8.18
C SER A 726 6.15 27.05 -7.83
N PHE A 727 7.09 26.56 -8.63
CA PHE A 727 7.80 25.30 -8.42
C PHE A 727 9.30 25.54 -8.44
N ARG A 728 10.04 24.68 -7.75
CA ARG A 728 11.51 24.66 -7.76
C ARG A 728 12.01 23.29 -8.15
N LEU A 729 12.97 23.27 -9.04
CA LEU A 729 13.69 22.05 -9.45
C LEU A 729 15.17 22.23 -9.14
N ASN A 730 15.80 21.13 -8.81
CA ASN A 730 17.21 21.05 -8.53
C ASN A 730 17.91 20.02 -9.45
N LYS A 731 19.19 19.81 -9.25
CA LYS A 731 20.02 18.86 -10.01
C LYS A 731 19.42 17.45 -10.01
N GLU A 732 18.94 16.99 -8.86
CA GLU A 732 18.40 15.63 -8.68
C GLU A 732 17.16 15.39 -9.54
N ASP A 733 16.34 16.43 -9.74
CA ASP A 733 15.13 16.34 -10.58
C ASP A 733 15.44 16.12 -12.08
N LEU A 734 16.61 16.54 -12.53
CA LEU A 734 17.08 16.44 -13.91
C LEU A 734 18.04 15.27 -14.14
N SER A 735 18.59 14.71 -13.05
CA SER A 735 19.56 13.60 -13.11
C SER A 735 18.86 12.26 -13.34
N TYR A 736 19.59 11.32 -13.91
CA TYR A 736 19.11 9.98 -14.17
C TYR A 736 20.26 8.96 -14.20
N TYR A 737 19.93 7.66 -14.08
CA TYR A 737 20.89 6.58 -14.30
C TYR A 737 20.95 6.25 -15.79
N ASN A 738 22.15 6.38 -16.39
CA ASN A 738 22.41 6.08 -17.80
C ASN A 738 22.50 4.56 -18.05
N HIS A 739 22.87 4.16 -19.27
CA HIS A 739 23.00 2.75 -19.67
C HIS A 739 24.14 1.99 -18.95
N LYS A 740 25.05 2.72 -18.27
CA LYS A 740 26.12 2.16 -17.43
C LYS A 740 25.77 2.14 -15.95
N ALA A 741 24.52 2.45 -15.59
CA ALA A 741 24.06 2.65 -14.22
C ALA A 741 24.81 3.77 -13.46
N GLU A 742 25.37 4.76 -14.17
CA GLU A 742 25.97 5.97 -13.60
C GLU A 742 24.88 7.04 -13.41
N TYR A 743 24.82 7.68 -12.23
CA TYR A 743 23.89 8.77 -11.96
C TYR A 743 24.44 10.10 -12.48
N VAL A 744 23.86 10.62 -13.53
CA VAL A 744 24.38 11.75 -14.29
C VAL A 744 23.32 12.86 -14.50
N LEU A 745 23.80 14.11 -14.54
CA LEU A 745 23.10 15.23 -15.17
C LEU A 745 23.89 15.61 -16.45
N GLU A 746 23.25 15.52 -17.60
CA GLU A 746 23.87 15.87 -18.88
C GLU A 746 23.53 17.31 -19.25
N PRO A 747 24.50 18.08 -19.76
CA PRO A 747 24.22 19.40 -20.37
C PRO A 747 23.29 19.24 -21.58
N GLY A 748 22.31 20.11 -21.69
CA GLY A 748 21.34 20.04 -22.79
C GLY A 748 20.12 20.89 -22.58
N THR A 749 19.17 20.76 -23.50
CA THR A 749 17.88 21.47 -23.47
C THR A 749 16.83 20.62 -22.77
N PHE A 750 16.11 21.24 -21.84
CA PHE A 750 14.99 20.64 -21.13
C PHE A 750 13.70 21.39 -21.46
N THR A 751 12.60 20.65 -21.60
CA THR A 751 11.26 21.19 -21.76
C THR A 751 10.47 21.03 -20.46
N VAL A 752 10.06 22.16 -19.87
CA VAL A 752 9.07 22.20 -18.76
C VAL A 752 7.68 22.18 -19.37
N MET A 753 6.79 21.38 -18.77
CA MET A 753 5.38 21.27 -19.16
C MET A 753 4.51 21.40 -17.90
N VAL A 754 3.52 22.30 -17.90
CA VAL A 754 2.63 22.51 -16.74
C VAL A 754 1.17 22.52 -17.19
N GLY A 755 0.33 21.81 -16.45
CA GLY A 755 -1.11 21.76 -16.71
C GLY A 755 -1.88 20.93 -15.68
N GLY A 756 -3.16 20.65 -15.94
CA GLY A 756 -4.06 19.89 -15.07
C GLY A 756 -4.05 18.37 -15.33
N SER A 757 -3.32 17.91 -16.35
CA SER A 757 -3.17 16.48 -16.67
C SER A 757 -1.90 16.24 -17.50
N SER A 758 -1.55 14.96 -17.75
CA SER A 758 -0.43 14.60 -18.64
C SER A 758 -0.76 14.75 -20.14
N LEU A 759 -1.98 15.14 -20.51
CA LEU A 759 -2.41 15.26 -21.91
C LEU A 759 -1.76 16.46 -22.59
N ASP A 760 -1.07 16.23 -23.71
CA ASP A 760 -0.25 17.25 -24.39
C ASP A 760 -0.98 18.55 -24.74
N LYS A 761 -2.28 18.46 -25.08
CA LYS A 761 -3.12 19.65 -25.40
C LYS A 761 -3.41 20.53 -24.18
N ASP A 762 -3.30 20.00 -22.96
CA ASP A 762 -3.60 20.69 -21.70
C ASP A 762 -2.34 21.29 -21.06
N LEU A 763 -1.16 21.08 -21.70
CA LEU A 763 0.14 21.49 -21.16
C LEU A 763 0.67 22.77 -21.80
N GLN A 764 0.94 23.80 -20.97
CA GLN A 764 1.81 24.90 -21.33
C GLN A 764 3.26 24.42 -21.38
N LYS A 765 4.09 24.94 -22.29
CA LYS A 765 5.48 24.47 -22.49
C LYS A 765 6.46 25.63 -22.55
N VAL A 766 7.61 25.49 -21.89
CA VAL A 766 8.74 26.43 -21.96
C VAL A 766 10.06 25.64 -21.90
N LYS A 767 11.11 26.18 -22.53
CA LYS A 767 12.44 25.53 -22.57
C LYS A 767 13.47 26.29 -21.75
N PHE A 768 14.46 25.56 -21.24
CA PHE A 768 15.67 26.06 -20.64
C PHE A 768 16.85 25.15 -20.97
N ASN A 769 18.08 25.63 -20.78
CA ASN A 769 19.29 24.85 -21.00
C ASN A 769 20.05 24.66 -19.69
N VAL A 770 20.70 23.51 -19.54
CA VAL A 770 21.71 23.21 -18.52
C VAL A 770 23.07 23.19 -19.24
N LYS A 771 24.06 23.92 -18.66
CA LYS A 771 25.45 24.06 -19.19
C LYS A 771 26.44 23.29 -18.32
#